data_035f2c174da6f5d692a5ca8cbff0fd69
#
_entry.id   035f2c174da6f5d692a5ca8cbff0fd69
#
_cell.length_a   1.000
_cell.length_b   1.000
_cell.length_c   1.000
_cell.angle_alpha   90.00
_cell.angle_beta   90.00
_cell.angle_gamma   90.00
#
_symmetry.space_group_name_H-M   'P 1'
#
loop_
_entity.id
_entity.type
_entity.pdbx_description
1 polymer ?
#
loop_
_entity_poly.entity_id
_entity_poly.type
_entity_poly.pdbx_seq_one_letter_code
_entity_poly.pdbx_strand_id
1 'polypeptide(L)'
;MNLHQVFLQVVLKKKGKKRKYFLGDFEEEDMESPSKARRILELANQQQNVKSATIKRLKRENFRLTKKVASLQSLLQDIQNKLLITESAKSILEVSIQGTPAELLLSRLKKPGSKQEYPAELRAFALTLHFYSSKAYDYVRKNFQTCLPHPSTLRKWYQSIDGSPGFTDAALSALKMKVSEATKLNKTVICALIVDEMSIKKHIDWNKDKFIGYVDFGTGLDDDQLPVATEAYTFMLNCVNGHWKIPIGYFLINGLTAQERANIIQECLKIVHETGIEVVTLTLDGTSTNLSTIQYLGGSINASNLVYSFKHPISDNDIHVILEPCHMIKLVRNTLASKGSIFDGQGRMIKWEYIESLHKFQQEEGLLAATKVRTRHIQWKREMKVKLATQVLSASVADALLYLEKDANLPEFRGCEATVEFIQCLCFNNLFDVMNSHNLLAKGLKGPMQSTNVEQILKFFAYAEVYIKNLRISSNGPLIIESNRKTGFLGFLTCIASVKSLYTFLIEQKSLKFLLTYKFSQDHLEMFFSAIRSRRGFNNNPTAKQFSAAYIRLLSRHQITSSINTNCLPLDKTNILNVTSAINHYILGINKFLHFNIVNEENAEESPIDLSQFRKLNIYIEDVVTYIAGFVVRKIKKSLSCKMCDFELTYDAKLSNLLIRKNRGGLIKPGGGVVHLCRVAEKTFRIFQSEDKLRNGHIMQILITHALKSMSSSTFYILNDHILNQEAIENHKALLIKSVLFEYFK
;
A
#
# COMPACT_ATOMS: atom_id res chain seq x y z
N MET A 1 -79.00 -10.77 33.67
CA MET A 1 -77.98 -9.75 33.35
C MET A 1 -76.63 -10.28 33.87
N ASN A 2 -75.71 -10.55 32.95
CA ASN A 2 -74.52 -11.33 33.14
C ASN A 2 -73.47 -10.58 33.98
N LEU A 3 -72.97 -11.19 35.03
CA LEU A 3 -71.88 -10.74 35.89
C LEU A 3 -70.60 -10.39 35.10
N HIS A 4 -70.49 -10.84 33.86
CA HIS A 4 -69.38 -10.57 32.97
C HIS A 4 -69.36 -9.15 32.40
N GLN A 5 -70.51 -8.49 32.26
CA GLN A 5 -70.63 -7.09 31.75
C GLN A 5 -70.31 -6.06 32.83
N VAL A 6 -70.54 -6.39 34.11
CA VAL A 6 -70.25 -5.50 35.23
C VAL A 6 -68.76 -5.49 35.54
N PHE A 7 -68.06 -6.64 35.32
CA PHE A 7 -66.63 -6.73 35.53
C PHE A 7 -65.80 -5.96 34.44
N LEU A 8 -66.33 -5.90 33.19
CA LEU A 8 -65.71 -5.14 32.12
C LEU A 8 -65.89 -3.61 32.28
N GLN A 9 -66.94 -3.15 32.89
CA GLN A 9 -67.14 -1.71 33.17
C GLN A 9 -66.29 -1.21 34.37
N VAL A 10 -65.90 -2.05 35.31
CA VAL A 10 -65.10 -1.66 36.47
C VAL A 10 -63.56 -1.70 36.16
N VAL A 11 -63.19 -2.55 35.22
CA VAL A 11 -61.76 -2.63 34.79
C VAL A 11 -61.42 -1.48 33.84
N LEU A 12 -62.40 -0.85 33.15
CA LEU A 12 -62.10 0.25 32.23
C LEU A 12 -62.07 1.66 32.91
N LYS A 13 -62.22 1.76 34.21
CA LYS A 13 -62.23 3.03 34.94
C LYS A 13 -61.00 3.33 35.80
N LYS A 14 -59.90 2.60 35.65
CA LYS A 14 -58.61 2.98 36.29
C LYS A 14 -57.44 2.87 35.36
N LYS A 15 -57.47 3.48 34.15
CA LYS A 15 -56.25 3.93 33.51
C LYS A 15 -55.82 5.24 34.19
N GLY A 16 -54.95 5.13 35.19
CA GLY A 16 -54.30 6.29 35.78
C GLY A 16 -53.63 7.10 34.66
N LYS A 17 -53.91 8.42 34.58
CA LYS A 17 -53.25 9.32 33.63
C LYS A 17 -51.71 9.15 33.78
N LYS A 18 -51.04 8.52 32.80
CA LYS A 18 -49.57 8.48 32.74
C LYS A 18 -49.06 9.90 32.75
N ARG A 19 -48.19 10.26 33.68
CA ARG A 19 -47.53 11.59 33.67
C ARG A 19 -46.67 11.69 32.40
N LYS A 20 -46.94 12.73 31.60
CA LYS A 20 -46.17 13.02 30.39
C LYS A 20 -44.82 13.66 30.81
N TYR A 21 -43.69 13.01 30.49
CA TYR A 21 -42.34 13.42 30.91
C TYR A 21 -41.48 13.95 29.76
N PHE A 22 -41.82 13.59 28.50
CA PHE A 22 -41.07 13.98 27.31
C PHE A 22 -41.95 14.81 26.38
N LEU A 23 -41.30 15.66 25.55
CA LEU A 23 -42.03 16.48 24.55
C LEU A 23 -42.86 15.65 23.59
N GLY A 24 -42.40 14.46 23.18
CA GLY A 24 -43.14 13.55 22.31
C GLY A 24 -44.32 12.83 22.96
N ASP A 25 -44.57 13.03 24.28
CA ASP A 25 -45.75 12.47 24.99
C ASP A 25 -46.95 13.36 24.87
N PHE A 26 -46.83 14.59 24.32
CA PHE A 26 -47.91 15.58 24.18
C PHE A 26 -48.43 15.60 22.76
N GLU A 27 -49.76 15.72 22.62
CA GLU A 27 -50.45 15.81 21.34
C GLU A 27 -50.82 17.29 21.06
N GLU A 28 -51.19 17.63 19.83
CA GLU A 28 -51.55 19.02 19.46
C GLU A 28 -52.68 19.57 20.29
N GLU A 29 -53.66 18.74 20.67
CA GLU A 29 -54.79 19.11 21.54
C GLU A 29 -54.33 19.52 22.97
N ASP A 30 -53.19 19.10 23.43
CA ASP A 30 -52.63 19.51 24.72
C ASP A 30 -52.19 20.98 24.74
N MET A 31 -51.97 21.60 23.57
CA MET A 31 -51.63 23.02 23.42
C MET A 31 -52.79 23.97 23.70
N GLU A 32 -54.02 23.51 23.58
CA GLU A 32 -55.23 24.32 23.87
C GLU A 32 -55.39 24.57 25.36
N SER A 33 -54.78 23.80 26.23
CA SER A 33 -54.79 24.01 27.67
C SER A 33 -53.64 24.89 28.16
N PRO A 34 -53.91 26.10 28.74
CA PRO A 34 -52.84 27.02 29.15
C PRO A 34 -51.84 26.40 30.16
N SER A 35 -52.29 25.49 31.02
CA SER A 35 -51.42 24.82 32.01
C SER A 35 -50.55 23.74 31.36
N LYS A 36 -51.04 23.03 30.36
CA LYS A 36 -50.27 22.03 29.61
C LYS A 36 -49.29 22.69 28.64
N ALA A 37 -49.72 23.76 27.96
CA ALA A 37 -48.87 24.56 27.08
C ALA A 37 -47.65 25.14 27.86
N ARG A 38 -47.89 25.67 29.05
CA ARG A 38 -46.81 26.17 29.92
C ARG A 38 -45.82 25.05 30.29
N ARG A 39 -46.31 23.85 30.58
CA ARG A 39 -45.47 22.68 30.91
C ARG A 39 -44.67 22.17 29.70
N ILE A 40 -45.24 22.17 28.50
CA ILE A 40 -44.55 21.86 27.24
C ILE A 40 -43.40 22.84 27.02
N LEU A 41 -43.61 24.13 27.23
CA LEU A 41 -42.61 25.18 27.12
C LEU A 41 -41.48 25.04 28.15
N GLU A 42 -41.80 24.68 29.39
CA GLU A 42 -40.82 24.39 30.43
C GLU A 42 -39.96 23.18 30.09
N LEU A 43 -40.57 22.09 29.60
CA LEU A 43 -39.84 20.88 29.15
C LEU A 43 -38.97 21.16 27.92
N ALA A 44 -39.49 21.96 26.95
CA ALA A 44 -38.73 22.38 25.79
C ALA A 44 -37.47 23.18 26.19
N ASN A 45 -37.63 24.16 27.08
CA ASN A 45 -36.55 24.97 27.59
C ASN A 45 -35.53 24.13 28.39
N GLN A 46 -36.00 23.19 29.22
CA GLN A 46 -35.12 22.26 29.93
C GLN A 46 -34.31 21.40 28.95
N GLN A 47 -34.94 20.81 27.93
CA GLN A 47 -34.23 20.00 26.91
C GLN A 47 -33.24 20.85 26.12
N GLN A 48 -33.58 22.08 25.74
CA GLN A 48 -32.72 23.00 25.03
C GLN A 48 -31.48 23.39 25.88
N ASN A 49 -31.69 23.64 27.18
CA ASN A 49 -30.61 23.93 28.11
C ASN A 49 -29.66 22.72 28.28
N VAL A 50 -30.17 21.50 28.42
CA VAL A 50 -29.40 20.27 28.49
C VAL A 50 -28.62 20.05 27.21
N LYS A 51 -29.23 20.21 26.02
CA LYS A 51 -28.58 20.12 24.71
C LYS A 51 -27.47 21.18 24.60
N SER A 52 -27.70 22.42 24.97
CA SER A 52 -26.73 23.51 24.92
C SER A 52 -25.56 23.27 25.87
N ALA A 53 -25.79 22.78 27.07
CA ALA A 53 -24.74 22.38 28.02
C ALA A 53 -23.91 21.22 27.47
N THR A 54 -24.54 20.23 26.86
CA THR A 54 -23.86 19.10 26.23
C THR A 54 -22.99 19.54 25.04
N ILE A 55 -23.51 20.41 24.18
CA ILE A 55 -22.76 20.98 23.04
C ILE A 55 -21.55 21.78 23.54
N LYS A 56 -21.72 22.61 24.58
CA LYS A 56 -20.61 23.36 25.18
C LYS A 56 -19.54 22.42 25.77
N ARG A 57 -19.97 21.33 26.44
CA ARG A 57 -19.05 20.33 26.98
C ARG A 57 -18.28 19.63 25.84
N LEU A 58 -18.97 19.16 24.81
CA LEU A 58 -18.35 18.48 23.65
C LEU A 58 -17.40 19.41 22.88
N LYS A 59 -17.75 20.70 22.70
CA LYS A 59 -16.84 21.68 22.08
C LYS A 59 -15.56 21.90 22.89
N ARG A 60 -15.65 21.99 24.23
CA ARG A 60 -14.47 22.11 25.11
C ARG A 60 -13.61 20.84 25.06
N GLU A 61 -14.24 19.68 25.03
CA GLU A 61 -13.55 18.40 24.96
C GLU A 61 -12.84 18.22 23.61
N ASN A 62 -13.50 18.59 22.51
CA ASN A 62 -12.93 18.59 21.17
C ASN A 62 -11.73 19.56 21.03
N PHE A 63 -11.84 20.76 21.58
CA PHE A 63 -10.74 21.73 21.64
C PHE A 63 -9.54 21.20 22.45
N ARG A 64 -9.80 20.56 23.59
CA ARG A 64 -8.75 19.92 24.40
C ARG A 64 -8.07 18.77 23.63
N LEU A 65 -8.85 17.92 22.96
CA LEU A 65 -8.33 16.81 22.17
C LEU A 65 -7.47 17.30 21.00
N THR A 66 -7.91 18.33 20.28
CA THR A 66 -7.15 18.92 19.17
C THR A 66 -5.82 19.50 19.66
N LYS A 67 -5.80 20.22 20.77
CA LYS A 67 -4.56 20.78 21.38
C LYS A 67 -3.61 19.66 21.86
N LYS A 68 -4.14 18.50 22.32
CA LYS A 68 -3.35 17.34 22.76
C LYS A 68 -2.76 16.56 21.61
N VAL A 69 -3.52 16.37 20.52
CA VAL A 69 -3.02 15.74 19.28
C VAL A 69 -1.87 16.56 18.71
N ALA A 70 -1.98 17.89 18.68
CA ALA A 70 -0.91 18.77 18.24
C ALA A 70 0.36 18.61 19.11
N SER A 71 0.25 18.44 20.43
CA SER A 71 1.41 18.24 21.31
C SER A 71 2.13 16.91 21.09
N LEU A 72 1.40 15.83 20.83
CA LEU A 72 1.96 14.51 20.51
C LEU A 72 2.61 14.47 19.13
N GLN A 73 2.01 15.12 18.13
CA GLN A 73 2.62 15.28 16.81
C GLN A 73 3.90 16.12 16.88
N SER A 74 3.89 17.22 17.66
CA SER A 74 5.08 18.02 17.92
C SER A 74 6.19 17.21 18.58
N LEU A 75 5.86 16.33 19.54
CA LEU A 75 6.84 15.45 20.18
C LEU A 75 7.41 14.43 19.19
N LEU A 76 6.59 13.82 18.34
CA LEU A 76 7.08 12.89 17.31
C LEU A 76 7.98 13.59 16.30
N GLN A 77 7.66 14.83 15.93
CA GLN A 77 8.53 15.65 15.10
C GLN A 77 9.86 15.95 15.79
N ASP A 78 9.85 16.30 17.09
CA ASP A 78 11.07 16.56 17.86
C ASP A 78 11.96 15.31 17.96
N ILE A 79 11.37 14.14 18.20
CA ILE A 79 12.10 12.87 18.25
C ILE A 79 12.71 12.53 16.88
N GLN A 80 12.02 12.85 15.79
CA GLN A 80 12.53 12.67 14.43
C GLN A 80 13.68 13.65 14.16
N ASN A 81 13.51 14.93 14.49
CA ASN A 81 14.55 15.96 14.32
C ASN A 81 15.83 15.62 15.09
N LYS A 82 15.69 14.97 16.25
CA LYS A 82 16.83 14.46 17.03
C LYS A 82 17.40 13.13 16.50
N LEU A 83 16.96 12.68 15.33
CA LEU A 83 17.39 11.42 14.70
C LEU A 83 17.23 10.18 15.61
N LEU A 84 16.28 10.21 16.54
CA LEU A 84 15.99 9.10 17.45
C LEU A 84 15.04 8.07 16.83
N ILE A 85 14.26 8.47 15.81
CA ILE A 85 13.37 7.60 15.02
C ILE A 85 13.48 7.95 13.55
N THR A 86 13.23 6.95 12.68
CA THR A 86 13.13 7.14 11.23
C THR A 86 11.78 7.73 10.84
N GLU A 87 11.66 8.27 9.63
CA GLU A 87 10.40 8.81 9.11
C GLU A 87 9.30 7.73 9.03
N SER A 88 9.66 6.51 8.64
CA SER A 88 8.74 5.38 8.65
C SER A 88 8.27 5.00 10.05
N ALA A 89 9.16 5.02 11.05
CA ALA A 89 8.79 4.78 12.44
C ALA A 89 7.88 5.89 12.99
N LYS A 90 8.10 7.14 12.60
CA LYS A 90 7.22 8.26 12.93
C LYS A 90 5.82 8.08 12.38
N SER A 91 5.69 7.75 11.09
CA SER A 91 4.39 7.52 10.44
C SER A 91 3.58 6.41 11.14
N ILE A 92 4.26 5.34 11.58
CA ILE A 92 3.63 4.24 12.32
C ILE A 92 3.15 4.70 13.71
N LEU A 93 3.96 5.47 14.39
CA LEU A 93 3.61 6.03 15.69
C LEU A 93 2.46 7.03 15.59
N GLU A 94 2.42 7.85 14.53
CA GLU A 94 1.30 8.76 14.25
C GLU A 94 -0.02 8.01 14.07
N VAL A 95 -0.02 6.90 13.33
CA VAL A 95 -1.21 6.03 13.20
C VAL A 95 -1.61 5.42 14.55
N SER A 96 -0.64 5.03 15.37
CA SER A 96 -0.89 4.47 16.71
C SER A 96 -1.43 5.50 17.72
N ILE A 97 -1.26 6.80 17.45
CA ILE A 97 -1.72 7.92 18.29
C ILE A 97 -3.11 8.44 17.86
N GLN A 98 -3.54 8.14 16.63
CA GLN A 98 -4.86 8.51 16.14
C GLN A 98 -5.93 7.66 16.84
N GLY A 99 -6.45 8.16 17.97
CA GLY A 99 -7.52 7.51 18.74
C GLY A 99 -7.27 7.48 20.25
N THR A 100 -7.86 6.51 20.93
CA THR A 100 -7.87 6.24 22.37
C THR A 100 -6.51 6.32 23.11
N PRO A 101 -5.33 6.01 22.52
CA PRO A 101 -4.06 6.02 23.24
C PRO A 101 -3.67 7.37 23.87
N ALA A 102 -4.05 8.49 23.24
CA ALA A 102 -3.75 9.82 23.78
C ALA A 102 -4.52 10.10 25.07
N GLU A 103 -5.77 9.66 25.17
CA GLU A 103 -6.60 9.79 26.38
C GLU A 103 -6.07 8.91 27.51
N LEU A 104 -5.62 7.71 27.19
CA LEU A 104 -5.05 6.76 28.14
C LEU A 104 -3.72 7.25 28.72
N LEU A 105 -2.84 7.81 27.89
CA LEU A 105 -1.62 8.49 28.33
C LEU A 105 -1.93 9.61 29.31
N LEU A 106 -2.97 10.37 29.05
CA LEU A 106 -3.38 11.51 29.89
C LEU A 106 -4.09 11.10 31.18
N SER A 107 -4.83 10.00 31.17
CA SER A 107 -5.42 9.43 32.38
C SER A 107 -4.34 8.95 33.36
N ARG A 108 -3.24 8.41 32.84
CA ARG A 108 -2.06 7.99 33.61
C ARG A 108 -1.23 9.19 34.13
N LEU A 109 -1.13 10.26 33.34
CA LEU A 109 -0.49 11.51 33.80
C LEU A 109 -1.20 12.12 35.01
N LYS A 110 -2.53 11.93 35.12
CA LYS A 110 -3.32 12.41 36.27
C LYS A 110 -3.18 11.54 37.52
N LYS A 111 -2.70 10.29 37.41
CA LYS A 111 -2.51 9.36 38.52
C LYS A 111 -1.15 8.64 38.41
N PRO A 112 -0.02 9.33 38.60
CA PRO A 112 1.30 8.69 38.57
C PRO A 112 1.40 7.66 39.72
N GLY A 113 1.97 6.47 39.45
CA GLY A 113 2.19 5.43 40.45
C GLY A 113 1.02 4.45 40.68
N SER A 114 -0.10 4.57 39.94
CA SER A 114 -1.22 3.61 40.03
C SER A 114 -0.77 2.18 39.71
N LYS A 115 -1.10 1.23 40.57
CA LYS A 115 -0.85 -0.23 40.40
C LYS A 115 -1.77 -0.88 39.35
N GLN A 116 -2.66 -0.12 38.70
CA GLN A 116 -3.54 -0.64 37.63
C GLN A 116 -2.74 -1.16 36.45
N GLU A 117 -3.22 -2.21 35.81
CA GLU A 117 -2.64 -2.72 34.57
C GLU A 117 -2.62 -1.67 33.45
N TYR A 118 -1.60 -1.74 32.60
CA TYR A 118 -1.52 -0.85 31.44
C TYR A 118 -2.56 -1.29 30.39
N PRO A 119 -3.41 -0.39 29.90
CA PRO A 119 -4.37 -0.70 28.82
C PRO A 119 -3.68 -1.26 27.58
N ALA A 120 -4.37 -2.10 26.81
CA ALA A 120 -3.82 -2.80 25.66
C ALA A 120 -3.22 -1.86 24.61
N GLU A 121 -3.88 -0.73 24.37
CA GLU A 121 -3.44 0.30 23.39
C GLU A 121 -2.15 0.99 23.86
N LEU A 122 -2.03 1.27 25.16
CA LEU A 122 -0.82 1.86 25.72
C LEU A 122 0.33 0.86 25.74
N ARG A 123 0.04 -0.44 25.93
CA ARG A 123 1.03 -1.51 25.76
C ARG A 123 1.51 -1.56 24.32
N ALA A 124 0.61 -1.56 23.35
CA ALA A 124 0.93 -1.56 21.92
C ALA A 124 1.80 -0.35 21.51
N PHE A 125 1.44 0.85 21.94
CA PHE A 125 2.24 2.06 21.71
C PHE A 125 3.63 1.95 22.35
N ALA A 126 3.71 1.56 23.61
CA ALA A 126 4.96 1.42 24.34
C ALA A 126 5.90 0.39 23.69
N LEU A 127 5.36 -0.77 23.33
CA LEU A 127 6.08 -1.82 22.62
C LEU A 127 6.55 -1.36 21.25
N THR A 128 5.70 -0.62 20.51
CA THR A 128 6.01 -0.06 19.18
C THR A 128 7.15 0.94 19.24
N LEU A 129 7.06 1.93 20.12
CA LEU A 129 8.08 2.96 20.26
C LEU A 129 9.42 2.34 20.71
N HIS A 130 9.39 1.46 21.71
CA HIS A 130 10.58 0.76 22.19
C HIS A 130 11.20 -0.18 21.15
N PHE A 131 10.38 -0.77 20.27
CA PHE A 131 10.86 -1.62 19.17
C PHE A 131 11.72 -0.81 18.19
N TYR A 132 11.23 0.35 17.72
CA TYR A 132 11.95 1.16 16.75
C TYR A 132 13.16 1.87 17.38
N SER A 133 13.01 2.38 18.59
CA SER A 133 14.11 3.05 19.27
C SER A 133 13.94 3.04 20.80
N SER A 134 14.79 2.30 21.49
CA SER A 134 14.85 2.35 22.95
C SER A 134 15.26 3.74 23.48
N LYS A 135 16.12 4.47 22.74
CA LYS A 135 16.50 5.86 23.08
C LYS A 135 15.31 6.82 22.96
N ALA A 136 14.52 6.69 21.89
CA ALA A 136 13.28 7.45 21.73
C ALA A 136 12.27 7.11 22.84
N TYR A 137 12.15 5.83 23.19
CA TYR A 137 11.29 5.40 24.28
C TYR A 137 11.66 6.05 25.61
N ASP A 138 12.94 6.03 25.98
CA ASP A 138 13.44 6.62 27.21
C ASP A 138 13.25 8.15 27.20
N TYR A 139 13.48 8.79 26.07
CA TYR A 139 13.23 10.22 25.87
C TYR A 139 11.75 10.57 26.08
N VAL A 140 10.84 9.85 25.42
CA VAL A 140 9.39 10.06 25.60
C VAL A 140 8.97 9.79 27.04
N ARG A 141 9.46 8.70 27.64
CA ARG A 141 9.13 8.36 29.02
C ARG A 141 9.53 9.48 30.00
N LYS A 142 10.69 10.10 29.82
CA LYS A 142 11.12 11.26 30.62
C LYS A 142 10.21 12.47 30.45
N ASN A 143 9.86 12.81 29.22
CA ASN A 143 9.03 13.98 28.92
C ASN A 143 7.56 13.81 29.33
N PHE A 144 7.04 12.58 29.40
CA PHE A 144 5.71 12.27 29.91
C PHE A 144 5.69 11.79 31.36
N GLN A 145 6.55 12.34 32.20
CA GLN A 145 6.58 12.10 33.66
C GLN A 145 6.47 10.61 34.02
N THR A 146 7.20 9.76 33.30
CA THR A 146 7.22 8.29 33.51
C THR A 146 5.87 7.55 33.35
N CYS A 147 4.89 8.14 32.66
CA CYS A 147 3.58 7.49 32.42
C CYS A 147 3.67 6.24 31.54
N LEU A 148 4.74 6.08 30.75
CA LEU A 148 5.04 4.85 30.02
C LEU A 148 5.66 3.80 30.97
N PRO A 149 5.44 2.50 30.69
CA PRO A 149 6.00 1.39 31.48
C PRO A 149 7.52 1.49 31.63
N HIS A 150 8.04 0.94 32.72
CA HIS A 150 9.49 0.80 32.84
C HIS A 150 10.02 -0.19 31.79
N PRO A 151 11.21 -0.01 31.20
CA PRO A 151 11.78 -0.94 30.23
C PRO A 151 11.86 -2.40 30.74
N SER A 152 11.99 -2.63 32.05
CA SER A 152 11.91 -3.99 32.63
C SER A 152 10.52 -4.62 32.50
N THR A 153 9.45 -3.83 32.57
CA THR A 153 8.07 -4.29 32.34
C THR A 153 7.87 -4.71 30.87
N LEU A 154 8.42 -3.93 29.94
CA LEU A 154 8.41 -4.31 28.52
C LEU A 154 9.16 -5.62 28.28
N ARG A 155 10.31 -5.80 28.95
CA ARG A 155 11.08 -7.05 28.87
C ARG A 155 10.26 -8.25 29.39
N LYS A 156 9.55 -8.10 30.50
CA LYS A 156 8.66 -9.16 31.02
C LYS A 156 7.54 -9.51 30.02
N TRP A 157 6.96 -8.49 29.35
CA TRP A 157 5.94 -8.76 28.33
C TRP A 157 6.48 -9.50 27.10
N TYR A 158 7.75 -9.26 26.71
CA TYR A 158 8.39 -10.00 25.63
C TYR A 158 8.78 -11.45 26.05
N GLN A 159 9.14 -11.66 27.31
CA GLN A 159 9.58 -12.97 27.83
C GLN A 159 8.45 -14.00 27.92
N SER A 160 7.19 -13.60 27.81
CA SER A 160 6.05 -14.52 27.79
C SER A 160 5.90 -15.30 26.49
N ILE A 161 6.67 -14.98 25.45
CA ILE A 161 6.64 -15.64 24.15
C ILE A 161 8.00 -16.30 23.92
N ASP A 162 8.00 -17.61 23.75
CA ASP A 162 9.19 -18.30 23.26
C ASP A 162 9.36 -17.99 21.77
N GLY A 163 10.48 -17.40 21.43
CA GLY A 163 10.85 -17.07 20.05
C GLY A 163 12.17 -17.72 19.67
N SER A 164 12.45 -18.88 20.24
CA SER A 164 13.54 -19.76 19.81
C SER A 164 13.30 -20.23 18.37
N PRO A 165 14.35 -20.63 17.63
CA PRO A 165 14.20 -21.31 16.35
C PRO A 165 13.24 -22.50 16.46
N GLY A 166 12.52 -22.81 15.37
CA GLY A 166 11.46 -23.81 15.34
C GLY A 166 10.08 -23.20 15.12
N PHE A 167 9.04 -24.03 15.22
CA PHE A 167 7.66 -23.56 15.18
C PHE A 167 7.25 -23.00 16.53
N THR A 168 6.59 -21.85 16.51
CA THR A 168 6.29 -21.06 17.71
C THR A 168 4.95 -21.46 18.33
N ASP A 169 4.95 -22.12 19.49
CA ASP A 169 3.73 -22.60 20.18
C ASP A 169 2.71 -21.49 20.45
N ALA A 170 3.18 -20.30 20.81
CA ALA A 170 2.31 -19.16 21.04
C ALA A 170 1.58 -18.74 19.76
N ALA A 171 2.20 -18.85 18.57
CA ALA A 171 1.57 -18.60 17.29
C ALA A 171 0.53 -19.69 16.97
N LEU A 172 0.88 -20.96 17.17
CA LEU A 172 -0.04 -22.09 16.97
C LEU A 172 -1.26 -22.01 17.91
N SER A 173 -1.06 -21.61 19.16
CA SER A 173 -2.15 -21.37 20.11
C SER A 173 -3.09 -20.24 19.66
N ALA A 174 -2.54 -19.14 19.12
CA ALA A 174 -3.34 -18.05 18.56
C ALA A 174 -4.14 -18.50 17.33
N LEU A 175 -3.60 -19.40 16.50
CA LEU A 175 -4.31 -20.00 15.38
C LEU A 175 -5.49 -20.87 15.85
N LYS A 176 -5.29 -21.74 16.85
CA LYS A 176 -6.37 -22.55 17.46
C LYS A 176 -7.51 -21.68 17.99
N MET A 177 -7.19 -20.53 18.61
CA MET A 177 -8.20 -19.56 19.05
C MET A 177 -8.99 -18.98 17.87
N LYS A 178 -8.31 -18.59 16.78
CA LYS A 178 -8.96 -18.05 15.57
C LYS A 178 -9.85 -19.08 14.89
N VAL A 179 -9.43 -20.32 14.83
CA VAL A 179 -10.26 -21.42 14.33
C VAL A 179 -11.50 -21.60 15.20
N SER A 180 -11.35 -21.62 16.53
CA SER A 180 -12.48 -21.71 17.45
C SER A 180 -13.47 -20.56 17.29
N GLU A 181 -13.00 -19.32 17.09
CA GLU A 181 -13.86 -18.16 16.77
C GLU A 181 -14.61 -18.35 15.45
N ALA A 182 -13.93 -18.83 14.40
CA ALA A 182 -14.52 -19.05 13.08
C ALA A 182 -15.54 -20.19 13.09
N THR A 183 -15.26 -21.29 13.80
CA THR A 183 -16.15 -22.45 13.93
C THR A 183 -17.47 -22.08 14.58
N LYS A 184 -17.47 -21.18 15.58
CA LYS A 184 -18.70 -20.63 16.18
C LYS A 184 -19.58 -19.88 15.18
N LEU A 185 -19.00 -19.43 14.08
CA LEU A 185 -19.68 -18.75 12.97
C LEU A 185 -19.91 -19.65 11.76
N ASN A 186 -19.73 -20.96 11.89
CA ASN A 186 -19.77 -21.96 10.82
C ASN A 186 -18.87 -21.60 9.63
N LYS A 187 -17.66 -21.08 9.91
CA LYS A 187 -16.67 -20.70 8.89
C LYS A 187 -15.39 -21.51 9.06
N THR A 188 -14.83 -21.97 7.96
CA THR A 188 -13.47 -22.51 7.91
C THR A 188 -12.45 -21.39 7.79
N VAL A 189 -11.28 -21.59 8.37
CA VAL A 189 -10.14 -20.66 8.21
C VAL A 189 -9.24 -21.18 7.13
N ILE A 190 -9.12 -20.41 6.05
CA ILE A 190 -8.36 -20.78 4.86
C ILE A 190 -7.13 -19.87 4.78
N CYS A 191 -5.94 -20.46 4.63
CA CYS A 191 -4.67 -19.74 4.63
C CYS A 191 -3.77 -20.10 3.45
N ALA A 192 -2.91 -19.16 3.08
CA ALA A 192 -1.73 -19.36 2.26
C ALA A 192 -0.51 -19.55 3.15
N LEU A 193 0.33 -20.53 2.86
CA LEU A 193 1.64 -20.71 3.46
C LEU A 193 2.68 -19.99 2.59
N ILE A 194 3.42 -19.09 3.19
CA ILE A 194 4.47 -18.31 2.53
C ILE A 194 5.80 -18.60 3.21
N VAL A 195 6.81 -18.91 2.42
CA VAL A 195 8.12 -19.31 2.94
C VAL A 195 9.22 -18.54 2.20
N ASP A 196 10.19 -18.02 2.94
CA ASP A 196 11.33 -17.28 2.38
C ASP A 196 12.50 -17.21 3.37
N GLU A 197 13.69 -16.89 2.87
CA GLU A 197 14.90 -16.72 3.66
C GLU A 197 15.28 -15.25 3.83
N MET A 198 15.69 -14.91 5.03
CA MET A 198 16.34 -13.64 5.31
C MET A 198 17.80 -13.86 5.65
N SER A 199 18.71 -13.24 4.89
CA SER A 199 20.13 -13.26 5.21
C SER A 199 20.41 -12.61 6.56
N ILE A 200 21.24 -13.28 7.38
CA ILE A 200 21.69 -12.81 8.68
C ILE A 200 23.23 -12.79 8.73
N LYS A 201 23.76 -11.94 9.60
CA LYS A 201 25.21 -11.83 9.80
C LYS A 201 25.76 -13.10 10.44
N LYS A 202 26.78 -13.70 9.84
CA LYS A 202 27.61 -14.75 10.47
C LYS A 202 28.21 -14.21 11.76
N HIS A 203 27.62 -14.57 12.89
CA HIS A 203 28.06 -14.09 14.18
C HIS A 203 27.48 -14.96 15.30
N ILE A 204 28.35 -15.34 16.25
CA ILE A 204 27.98 -16.10 17.42
C ILE A 204 27.88 -15.14 18.61
N ASP A 205 26.72 -15.09 19.23
CA ASP A 205 26.43 -14.29 20.43
C ASP A 205 26.33 -15.21 21.65
N TRP A 206 27.00 -14.93 22.75
CA TRP A 206 26.74 -15.56 24.04
C TRP A 206 25.53 -14.93 24.74
N ASN A 207 24.56 -15.73 25.15
CA ASN A 207 23.33 -15.23 25.79
C ASN A 207 23.27 -15.57 27.31
N LYS A 208 24.42 -15.71 27.97
CA LYS A 208 24.57 -16.12 29.36
C LYS A 208 24.34 -17.61 29.65
N ASP A 209 23.53 -18.29 28.83
CA ASP A 209 23.19 -19.69 29.01
C ASP A 209 23.66 -20.55 27.85
N LYS A 210 23.55 -20.05 26.61
CA LYS A 210 23.94 -20.76 25.39
C LYS A 210 24.50 -19.82 24.33
N PHE A 211 25.23 -20.40 23.37
CA PHE A 211 25.66 -19.73 22.15
C PHE A 211 24.50 -19.63 21.16
N ILE A 212 24.32 -18.47 20.54
CA ILE A 212 23.27 -18.21 19.52
C ILE A 212 23.97 -17.79 18.24
N GLY A 213 23.62 -18.43 17.14
CA GLY A 213 24.16 -18.09 15.82
C GLY A 213 24.66 -19.29 15.02
N TYR A 214 24.64 -20.46 15.60
CA TYR A 214 24.77 -21.73 14.89
C TYR A 214 23.48 -22.11 14.17
N VAL A 215 23.56 -23.06 13.26
CA VAL A 215 22.39 -23.71 12.66
C VAL A 215 21.54 -24.31 13.80
N ASP A 216 20.24 -24.00 13.80
CA ASP A 216 19.31 -24.40 14.84
C ASP A 216 17.92 -24.67 14.27
N PHE A 217 17.49 -25.93 14.37
CA PHE A 217 16.18 -26.41 13.93
C PHE A 217 15.14 -26.49 15.05
N GLY A 218 15.41 -25.89 16.20
CA GLY A 218 14.53 -25.96 17.37
C GLY A 218 14.58 -27.33 18.09
N THR A 219 15.57 -28.15 17.82
CA THR A 219 15.71 -29.50 18.41
C THR A 219 16.39 -29.49 19.80
N GLY A 220 16.85 -28.30 20.25
CA GLY A 220 17.56 -28.15 21.51
C GLY A 220 18.98 -28.75 21.53
N LEU A 221 19.50 -29.11 20.37
CA LEU A 221 20.88 -29.58 20.25
C LEU A 221 21.81 -28.36 20.30
N ASP A 222 22.52 -28.20 21.40
CA ASP A 222 23.60 -27.22 21.58
C ASP A 222 24.95 -27.94 21.27
N ASP A 223 25.36 -27.92 20.01
CA ASP A 223 26.65 -28.44 19.56
C ASP A 223 27.44 -27.31 18.90
N ASP A 224 28.65 -27.04 19.36
CA ASP A 224 29.55 -26.04 18.81
C ASP A 224 30.24 -26.48 17.49
N GLN A 225 30.06 -27.74 17.09
CA GLN A 225 30.51 -28.26 15.79
C GLN A 225 29.52 -27.92 14.66
N LEU A 226 28.32 -27.40 14.98
CA LEU A 226 27.36 -26.98 13.97
C LEU A 226 27.88 -25.75 13.19
N PRO A 227 27.60 -25.64 11.88
CA PRO A 227 28.01 -24.49 11.10
C PRO A 227 27.30 -23.20 11.57
N VAL A 228 28.00 -22.07 11.42
CA VAL A 228 27.42 -20.77 11.74
C VAL A 228 26.29 -20.43 10.74
N ALA A 229 25.15 -20.06 11.24
CA ALA A 229 23.99 -19.71 10.43
C ALA A 229 24.23 -18.46 9.58
N THR A 230 23.72 -18.49 8.36
CA THR A 230 23.79 -17.41 7.37
C THR A 230 22.44 -16.84 7.03
N GLU A 231 21.36 -17.56 7.29
CA GLU A 231 20.00 -17.23 6.91
C GLU A 231 19.02 -17.65 7.99
N ALA A 232 17.89 -16.94 8.04
CA ALA A 232 16.70 -17.30 8.83
C ALA A 232 15.59 -17.72 7.86
N TYR A 233 15.32 -19.00 7.77
CA TYR A 233 14.26 -19.61 6.97
C TYR A 233 12.95 -19.48 7.71
N THR A 234 12.02 -18.65 7.18
CA THR A 234 10.85 -18.16 7.92
C THR A 234 9.55 -18.61 7.27
N PHE A 235 8.59 -19.00 8.08
CA PHE A 235 7.27 -19.49 7.70
C PHE A 235 6.19 -18.52 8.16
N MET A 236 5.30 -18.13 7.25
CA MET A 236 4.18 -17.22 7.54
C MET A 236 2.88 -17.75 6.96
N LEU A 237 1.82 -17.71 7.76
CA LEU A 237 0.45 -17.92 7.28
C LEU A 237 -0.21 -16.57 7.00
N ASN A 238 -0.85 -16.46 5.85
CA ASN A 238 -1.70 -15.34 5.48
C ASN A 238 -3.13 -15.82 5.26
N CYS A 239 -4.07 -15.26 6.01
CA CYS A 239 -5.47 -15.67 5.91
C CYS A 239 -6.11 -15.17 4.62
N VAL A 240 -6.63 -16.09 3.80
CA VAL A 240 -7.25 -15.79 2.50
C VAL A 240 -8.64 -15.17 2.70
N ASN A 241 -9.44 -15.74 3.59
CA ASN A 241 -10.79 -15.29 3.91
C ASN A 241 -10.90 -14.38 5.13
N GLY A 242 -9.76 -13.80 5.58
CA GLY A 242 -9.68 -12.86 6.69
C GLY A 242 -8.65 -11.75 6.46
N HIS A 243 -8.48 -10.88 7.45
CA HIS A 243 -7.58 -9.72 7.39
C HIS A 243 -6.41 -9.81 8.37
N TRP A 244 -5.80 -10.99 8.49
CA TRP A 244 -4.67 -11.21 9.38
C TRP A 244 -3.63 -12.13 8.73
N LYS A 245 -2.41 -12.03 9.22
CA LYS A 245 -1.27 -12.90 8.91
C LYS A 245 -0.45 -13.13 10.17
N ILE A 246 0.31 -14.22 10.23
CA ILE A 246 1.13 -14.55 11.37
C ILE A 246 2.38 -15.32 10.94
N PRO A 247 3.59 -14.93 11.37
CA PRO A 247 4.75 -15.80 11.27
C PRO A 247 4.59 -16.93 12.31
N ILE A 248 4.73 -18.17 11.84
CA ILE A 248 4.49 -19.38 12.67
C ILE A 248 5.78 -20.06 13.10
N GLY A 249 6.92 -19.68 12.55
CA GLY A 249 8.21 -20.24 12.93
C GLY A 249 9.32 -19.72 12.04
N TYR A 250 10.54 -19.96 12.49
CA TYR A 250 11.76 -19.76 11.69
C TYR A 250 12.85 -20.74 12.13
N PHE A 251 13.78 -21.01 11.23
CA PHE A 251 14.94 -21.88 11.44
C PHE A 251 16.20 -21.12 11.09
N LEU A 252 17.25 -21.29 11.87
CA LEU A 252 18.58 -20.75 11.55
C LEU A 252 19.34 -21.78 10.71
N ILE A 253 19.71 -21.39 9.49
CA ILE A 253 20.26 -22.30 8.51
C ILE A 253 21.56 -21.77 7.90
N ASN A 254 22.33 -22.69 7.31
CA ASN A 254 23.53 -22.38 6.49
C ASN A 254 23.46 -23.13 5.16
N GLY A 255 22.39 -22.82 4.38
CA GLY A 255 22.02 -23.59 3.21
C GLY A 255 21.25 -24.88 3.59
N LEU A 256 20.18 -25.15 2.85
CA LEU A 256 19.41 -26.39 2.96
C LEU A 256 19.31 -27.03 1.59
N THR A 257 19.41 -28.37 1.57
CA THR A 257 19.05 -29.14 0.38
C THR A 257 17.56 -29.02 0.09
N ALA A 258 17.17 -29.28 -1.14
CA ALA A 258 15.77 -29.24 -1.54
C ALA A 258 14.89 -30.25 -0.76
N GLN A 259 15.47 -31.41 -0.41
CA GLN A 259 14.79 -32.44 0.36
C GLN A 259 14.55 -32.01 1.82
N GLU A 260 15.56 -31.41 2.47
CA GLU A 260 15.40 -30.89 3.84
C GLU A 260 14.34 -29.80 3.90
N ARG A 261 14.32 -28.87 2.91
CA ARG A 261 13.26 -27.87 2.78
C ARG A 261 11.87 -28.50 2.63
N ALA A 262 11.75 -29.53 1.80
CA ALA A 262 10.50 -30.27 1.62
C ALA A 262 10.03 -30.91 2.93
N ASN A 263 10.94 -31.52 3.69
CA ASN A 263 10.61 -32.15 4.97
C ASN A 263 10.11 -31.12 5.99
N ILE A 264 10.76 -29.97 6.11
CA ILE A 264 10.32 -28.88 7.02
C ILE A 264 8.95 -28.33 6.58
N ILE A 265 8.71 -28.17 5.29
CA ILE A 265 7.41 -27.73 4.76
C ILE A 265 6.32 -28.76 5.07
N GLN A 266 6.58 -30.05 4.87
CA GLN A 266 5.63 -31.11 5.21
C GLN A 266 5.29 -31.13 6.71
N GLU A 267 6.29 -30.95 7.57
CA GLU A 267 6.08 -30.86 9.02
C GLU A 267 5.27 -29.61 9.39
N CYS A 268 5.59 -28.46 8.78
CA CYS A 268 4.79 -27.25 8.92
C CYS A 268 3.31 -27.48 8.58
N LEU A 269 3.04 -28.15 7.47
CA LEU A 269 1.66 -28.44 7.03
C LEU A 269 0.93 -29.33 8.03
N LYS A 270 1.59 -30.37 8.59
CA LYS A 270 0.99 -31.24 9.62
C LYS A 270 0.63 -30.45 10.89
N ILE A 271 1.57 -29.67 11.42
CA ILE A 271 1.38 -28.86 12.64
C ILE A 271 0.28 -27.82 12.44
N VAL A 272 0.23 -27.17 11.28
CA VAL A 272 -0.82 -26.19 10.95
C VAL A 272 -2.18 -26.88 10.84
N HIS A 273 -2.25 -28.06 10.23
CA HIS A 273 -3.48 -28.84 10.12
C HIS A 273 -4.07 -29.20 11.50
N GLU A 274 -3.23 -29.52 12.49
CA GLU A 274 -3.66 -29.78 13.88
C GLU A 274 -4.32 -28.57 14.55
N THR A 275 -4.10 -27.36 14.05
CA THR A 275 -4.79 -26.17 14.53
C THR A 275 -6.18 -25.99 13.93
N GLY A 276 -6.56 -26.81 12.93
CA GLY A 276 -7.83 -26.73 12.19
C GLY A 276 -7.82 -25.74 11.03
N ILE A 277 -6.65 -25.27 10.60
CA ILE A 277 -6.49 -24.39 9.45
C ILE A 277 -6.34 -25.21 8.17
N GLU A 278 -7.06 -24.77 7.12
CA GLU A 278 -6.94 -25.32 5.78
C GLU A 278 -5.92 -24.49 4.97
N VAL A 279 -4.76 -25.09 4.66
CA VAL A 279 -3.74 -24.49 3.80
C VAL A 279 -4.04 -24.85 2.36
N VAL A 280 -4.15 -23.84 1.47
CA VAL A 280 -4.53 -24.03 0.08
C VAL A 280 -3.41 -23.70 -0.91
N THR A 281 -2.40 -22.94 -0.48
CA THR A 281 -1.23 -22.59 -1.32
C THR A 281 0.07 -22.67 -0.55
N LEU A 282 1.13 -22.97 -1.30
CA LEU A 282 2.52 -22.78 -0.90
C LEU A 282 3.15 -21.76 -1.84
N THR A 283 3.67 -20.65 -1.27
CA THR A 283 4.34 -19.60 -2.03
C THR A 283 5.83 -19.61 -1.75
N LEU A 284 6.61 -19.68 -2.84
CA LEU A 284 8.07 -19.70 -2.86
C LEU A 284 8.60 -18.77 -3.96
N ASP A 285 9.88 -18.38 -3.88
CA ASP A 285 10.54 -17.74 -5.00
C ASP A 285 10.98 -18.78 -6.08
N GLY A 286 11.49 -18.27 -7.21
CA GLY A 286 11.89 -19.11 -8.35
C GLY A 286 13.34 -19.58 -8.31
N THR A 287 13.96 -19.76 -7.16
CA THR A 287 15.32 -20.33 -7.06
C THR A 287 15.35 -21.80 -7.48
N SER A 288 16.48 -22.28 -8.00
CA SER A 288 16.62 -23.67 -8.42
C SER A 288 16.35 -24.66 -7.28
N THR A 289 16.79 -24.32 -6.07
CA THR A 289 16.54 -25.12 -4.87
C THR A 289 15.05 -25.22 -4.56
N ASN A 290 14.30 -24.11 -4.66
CA ASN A 290 12.85 -24.12 -4.44
C ASN A 290 12.10 -24.89 -5.52
N LEU A 291 12.53 -24.83 -6.79
CA LEU A 291 11.95 -25.67 -7.86
C LEU A 291 12.17 -27.16 -7.57
N SER A 292 13.37 -27.54 -7.10
CA SER A 292 13.65 -28.92 -6.67
C SER A 292 12.88 -29.31 -5.42
N THR A 293 12.66 -28.36 -4.47
CA THR A 293 11.82 -28.60 -3.29
C THR A 293 10.39 -28.93 -3.69
N ILE A 294 9.81 -28.19 -4.64
CA ILE A 294 8.47 -28.47 -5.20
C ILE A 294 8.41 -29.89 -5.77
N GLN A 295 9.49 -30.34 -6.42
CA GLN A 295 9.56 -31.70 -6.99
C GLN A 295 9.56 -32.76 -5.88
N TYR A 296 10.27 -32.56 -4.77
CA TYR A 296 10.23 -33.46 -3.61
C TYR A 296 8.86 -33.50 -2.91
N LEU A 297 8.09 -32.41 -3.02
CA LEU A 297 6.71 -32.34 -2.51
C LEU A 297 5.70 -33.04 -3.42
N GLY A 298 6.06 -33.40 -4.66
CA GLY A 298 5.20 -34.05 -5.65
C GLY A 298 4.75 -33.16 -6.79
N GLY A 299 5.13 -31.88 -6.84
CA GLY A 299 4.90 -30.99 -7.95
C GLY A 299 5.97 -31.10 -9.04
N SER A 300 5.78 -30.47 -10.19
CA SER A 300 6.77 -30.40 -11.27
C SER A 300 6.62 -29.11 -12.08
N ILE A 301 7.62 -28.25 -12.02
CA ILE A 301 7.63 -26.98 -12.76
C ILE A 301 8.48 -27.17 -14.02
N ASN A 302 7.92 -27.90 -14.98
CA ASN A 302 8.58 -28.21 -16.24
C ASN A 302 7.63 -27.93 -17.44
N ALA A 303 8.20 -27.52 -18.58
CA ALA A 303 7.44 -27.21 -19.79
C ALA A 303 6.69 -28.42 -20.35
N SER A 304 7.28 -29.63 -20.28
CA SER A 304 6.69 -30.87 -20.78
C SER A 304 5.64 -31.48 -19.84
N ASN A 305 5.75 -31.23 -18.52
CA ASN A 305 4.82 -31.76 -17.53
C ASN A 305 4.71 -30.79 -16.36
N LEU A 306 3.75 -29.86 -16.42
CA LEU A 306 3.51 -28.86 -15.39
C LEU A 306 2.53 -29.42 -14.35
N VAL A 307 3.06 -29.82 -13.17
CA VAL A 307 2.26 -30.21 -12.01
C VAL A 307 2.36 -29.09 -10.97
N TYR A 308 1.30 -28.30 -10.89
CA TYR A 308 1.25 -27.04 -10.12
C TYR A 308 0.64 -27.18 -8.72
N SER A 309 0.35 -28.41 -8.30
CA SER A 309 -0.14 -28.74 -6.95
C SER A 309 0.49 -30.04 -6.45
N PHE A 310 0.44 -30.23 -5.14
CA PHE A 310 0.83 -31.47 -4.47
C PHE A 310 -0.15 -31.76 -3.33
N LYS A 311 -0.14 -33.00 -2.84
CA LYS A 311 -1.07 -33.44 -1.79
C LYS A 311 -0.63 -33.03 -0.40
N HIS A 312 -1.57 -32.54 0.39
CA HIS A 312 -1.35 -32.28 1.81
C HIS A 312 -1.06 -33.61 2.55
N PRO A 313 -0.03 -33.68 3.41
CA PRO A 313 0.43 -34.97 3.99
C PRO A 313 -0.57 -35.67 4.90
N ILE A 314 -1.65 -35.02 5.33
CA ILE A 314 -2.69 -35.60 6.20
C ILE A 314 -4.06 -35.61 5.50
N SER A 315 -4.52 -34.45 5.00
CA SER A 315 -5.89 -34.29 4.48
C SER A 315 -6.06 -34.72 3.03
N ASP A 316 -4.98 -35.01 2.31
CA ASP A 316 -4.93 -35.34 0.87
C ASP A 316 -5.52 -34.26 -0.05
N ASN A 317 -5.83 -33.07 0.49
CA ASN A 317 -6.27 -31.92 -0.29
C ASN A 317 -5.11 -31.38 -1.14
N ASP A 318 -5.44 -30.75 -2.27
CA ASP A 318 -4.45 -30.14 -3.13
C ASP A 318 -3.92 -28.83 -2.53
N ILE A 319 -2.60 -28.71 -2.44
CA ILE A 319 -1.89 -27.46 -2.12
C ILE A 319 -1.29 -26.91 -3.41
N HIS A 320 -1.76 -25.74 -3.84
CA HIS A 320 -1.36 -25.11 -5.08
C HIS A 320 -0.05 -24.32 -4.91
N VAL A 321 0.87 -24.51 -5.85
CA VAL A 321 2.16 -23.79 -5.85
C VAL A 321 1.97 -22.42 -6.49
N ILE A 322 2.41 -21.39 -5.79
CA ILE A 322 2.52 -20.02 -6.32
C ILE A 322 4.00 -19.66 -6.34
N LEU A 323 4.55 -19.40 -7.52
CA LEU A 323 5.87 -18.79 -7.65
C LEU A 323 5.71 -17.28 -7.62
N GLU A 324 6.39 -16.61 -6.69
CA GLU A 324 6.22 -15.19 -6.40
C GLU A 324 6.15 -14.31 -7.66
N PRO A 325 5.00 -13.69 -7.99
CA PRO A 325 4.83 -12.93 -9.23
C PRO A 325 5.78 -11.75 -9.36
N CYS A 326 6.15 -11.12 -8.22
CA CYS A 326 7.11 -10.02 -8.17
C CYS A 326 8.51 -10.47 -8.58
N HIS A 327 8.89 -11.70 -8.22
CA HIS A 327 10.14 -12.31 -8.65
C HIS A 327 10.07 -12.71 -10.14
N MET A 328 8.97 -13.29 -10.56
CA MET A 328 8.79 -13.73 -11.96
C MET A 328 8.87 -12.58 -12.95
N ILE A 329 8.20 -11.44 -12.70
CA ILE A 329 8.26 -10.28 -13.60
C ILE A 329 9.69 -9.70 -13.68
N LYS A 330 10.44 -9.75 -12.58
CA LYS A 330 11.86 -9.36 -12.58
C LYS A 330 12.70 -10.27 -13.48
N LEU A 331 12.48 -11.59 -13.43
CA LEU A 331 13.18 -12.56 -14.26
C LEU A 331 12.83 -12.38 -15.75
N VAL A 332 11.58 -12.11 -16.08
CA VAL A 332 11.13 -11.81 -17.45
C VAL A 332 11.81 -10.55 -17.99
N ARG A 333 11.81 -9.44 -17.24
CA ARG A 333 12.53 -8.22 -17.61
C ARG A 333 14.01 -8.49 -17.82
N ASN A 334 14.65 -9.22 -16.90
CA ASN A 334 16.07 -9.55 -16.98
C ASN A 334 16.39 -10.43 -18.20
N THR A 335 15.48 -11.32 -18.59
CA THR A 335 15.64 -12.16 -19.77
C THR A 335 15.66 -11.31 -21.03
N LEU A 336 14.67 -10.43 -21.22
CA LEU A 336 14.61 -9.53 -22.38
C LEU A 336 15.85 -8.63 -22.41
N ALA A 337 16.22 -8.00 -21.29
CA ALA A 337 17.38 -7.11 -21.21
C ALA A 337 18.72 -7.84 -21.45
N SER A 338 18.87 -9.08 -20.98
CA SER A 338 20.12 -9.85 -21.15
C SER A 338 20.29 -10.44 -22.54
N LYS A 339 19.17 -10.73 -23.23
CA LYS A 339 19.18 -11.26 -24.59
C LYS A 339 19.18 -10.16 -25.67
N GLY A 340 18.78 -8.94 -25.29
CA GLY A 340 18.59 -7.82 -26.23
C GLY A 340 17.36 -7.98 -27.09
N SER A 341 17.08 -9.18 -27.57
CA SER A 341 15.87 -9.52 -28.32
C SER A 341 15.39 -10.93 -28.06
N ILE A 342 14.09 -11.15 -28.19
CA ILE A 342 13.41 -12.44 -28.19
C ILE A 342 12.31 -12.41 -29.27
N PHE A 343 11.70 -13.53 -29.57
CA PHE A 343 10.72 -13.65 -30.65
C PHE A 343 9.39 -14.17 -30.12
N ASP A 344 8.31 -13.66 -30.66
CA ASP A 344 6.97 -14.17 -30.38
C ASP A 344 6.62 -15.39 -31.27
N GLY A 345 5.45 -15.97 -31.06
CA GLY A 345 4.96 -17.12 -31.82
C GLY A 345 4.72 -16.85 -33.32
N GLN A 346 4.70 -15.59 -33.75
CA GLN A 346 4.57 -15.16 -35.13
C GLN A 346 5.92 -14.83 -35.77
N GLY A 347 7.02 -15.01 -35.04
CA GLY A 347 8.38 -14.67 -35.50
C GLY A 347 8.71 -13.19 -35.45
N ARG A 348 7.85 -12.33 -34.84
CA ARG A 348 8.13 -10.89 -34.69
C ARG A 348 9.12 -10.67 -33.56
N MET A 349 10.04 -9.73 -33.77
CA MET A 349 11.12 -9.44 -32.82
C MET A 349 10.69 -8.48 -31.71
N ILE A 350 10.86 -8.90 -30.48
CA ILE A 350 10.65 -8.12 -29.25
C ILE A 350 12.02 -7.64 -28.79
N LYS A 351 12.24 -6.30 -28.80
CA LYS A 351 13.56 -5.72 -28.56
C LYS A 351 13.65 -4.91 -27.27
N TRP A 352 14.71 -5.11 -26.52
CA TRP A 352 15.07 -4.27 -25.38
C TRP A 352 15.51 -2.87 -25.82
N GLU A 353 16.12 -2.75 -27.00
CA GLU A 353 16.58 -1.50 -27.62
C GLU A 353 15.53 -0.40 -27.60
N TYR A 354 14.24 -0.70 -27.84
CA TYR A 354 13.18 0.32 -27.81
C TYR A 354 13.01 0.96 -26.41
N ILE A 355 13.30 0.23 -25.33
CA ILE A 355 13.22 0.75 -23.97
C ILE A 355 14.43 1.66 -23.69
N GLU A 356 15.61 1.30 -24.20
CA GLU A 356 16.83 2.12 -24.14
C GLU A 356 16.68 3.40 -24.96
N SER A 357 16.17 3.30 -26.19
CA SER A 357 15.88 4.45 -27.05
C SER A 357 14.83 5.38 -26.43
N LEU A 358 13.77 4.84 -25.82
CA LEU A 358 12.80 5.63 -25.07
C LEU A 358 13.48 6.41 -23.93
N HIS A 359 14.35 5.76 -23.17
CA HIS A 359 15.09 6.44 -22.10
C HIS A 359 15.98 7.55 -22.63
N LYS A 360 16.78 7.27 -23.66
CA LYS A 360 17.69 8.23 -24.30
C LYS A 360 16.90 9.42 -24.83
N PHE A 361 15.85 9.18 -25.61
CA PHE A 361 14.98 10.21 -26.16
C PHE A 361 14.35 11.12 -25.08
N GLN A 362 13.86 10.53 -23.99
CA GLN A 362 13.32 11.29 -22.85
C GLN A 362 14.39 12.14 -22.14
N GLN A 363 15.64 11.70 -22.11
CA GLN A 363 16.76 12.50 -21.58
C GLN A 363 17.11 13.67 -22.49
N GLU A 364 17.15 13.45 -23.79
CA GLU A 364 17.45 14.49 -24.79
C GLU A 364 16.36 15.57 -24.82
N GLU A 365 15.10 15.17 -24.79
CA GLU A 365 13.95 16.09 -24.77
C GLU A 365 13.71 16.74 -23.40
N GLY A 366 14.29 16.23 -22.33
CA GLY A 366 14.13 16.74 -20.96
C GLY A 366 12.79 16.44 -20.30
N LEU A 367 11.85 15.82 -20.99
CA LEU A 367 10.51 15.47 -20.51
C LEU A 367 10.25 13.96 -20.63
N LEU A 368 9.56 13.40 -19.64
CA LEU A 368 9.15 12.00 -19.65
C LEU A 368 7.79 11.85 -20.35
N ALA A 369 7.66 10.92 -21.30
CA ALA A 369 6.41 10.57 -22.01
C ALA A 369 5.37 9.91 -21.08
N ALA A 370 5.12 10.51 -19.93
CA ALA A 370 4.31 9.97 -18.83
C ALA A 370 4.72 8.55 -18.40
N THR A 371 6.01 8.24 -18.50
CA THR A 371 6.62 7.00 -17.99
C THR A 371 7.42 7.29 -16.73
N LYS A 372 7.91 6.24 -16.07
CA LYS A 372 8.83 6.35 -14.92
C LYS A 372 10.24 5.85 -15.27
N VAL A 373 10.51 5.61 -16.56
CA VAL A 373 11.78 5.07 -17.03
C VAL A 373 12.88 6.11 -16.84
N ARG A 374 13.95 5.73 -16.19
CA ARG A 374 15.16 6.53 -15.91
C ARG A 374 16.38 5.63 -15.98
N THR A 375 17.60 6.17 -15.94
CA THR A 375 18.87 5.44 -16.01
C THR A 375 18.92 4.15 -15.18
N ARG A 376 18.43 4.19 -13.93
CA ARG A 376 18.39 3.02 -13.04
C ARG A 376 17.51 1.86 -13.56
N HIS A 377 16.57 2.10 -14.45
CA HIS A 377 15.74 1.06 -15.06
C HIS A 377 16.48 0.32 -16.15
N ILE A 378 17.40 1.02 -16.84
CA ILE A 378 18.27 0.47 -17.87
C ILE A 378 19.45 -0.28 -17.26
N GLN A 379 19.96 0.16 -16.12
CA GLN A 379 21.04 -0.51 -15.38
C GLN A 379 20.54 -1.73 -14.57
N TRP A 380 19.75 -2.58 -15.20
CA TRP A 380 19.04 -3.70 -14.60
C TRP A 380 19.90 -4.70 -13.83
N LYS A 381 21.19 -4.86 -14.16
CA LYS A 381 22.15 -5.75 -13.45
C LYS A 381 22.45 -5.28 -12.03
N ARG A 382 22.42 -3.97 -11.77
CA ARG A 382 22.76 -3.36 -10.49
C ARG A 382 21.55 -3.20 -9.57
N GLU A 383 20.35 -3.25 -10.13
CA GLU A 383 19.12 -2.87 -9.42
C GLU A 383 18.18 -4.08 -9.25
N MET A 384 18.10 -4.58 -8.02
CA MET A 384 17.30 -5.76 -7.67
C MET A 384 15.82 -5.44 -7.37
N LYS A 385 15.42 -4.16 -7.38
CA LYS A 385 14.08 -3.74 -6.95
C LYS A 385 12.99 -4.13 -7.95
N VAL A 386 11.99 -4.88 -7.48
CA VAL A 386 10.81 -5.30 -8.27
C VAL A 386 10.10 -4.12 -8.93
N LYS A 387 9.96 -2.99 -8.20
CA LYS A 387 9.33 -1.77 -8.71
C LYS A 387 9.93 -1.28 -10.04
N LEU A 388 11.22 -1.47 -10.26
CA LEU A 388 11.87 -1.06 -11.52
C LEU A 388 11.48 -1.99 -12.66
N ALA A 389 11.32 -3.29 -12.42
CA ALA A 389 10.86 -4.23 -13.44
C ALA A 389 9.41 -3.94 -13.85
N THR A 390 8.51 -3.73 -12.88
CA THR A 390 7.10 -3.41 -13.15
C THR A 390 6.91 -2.05 -13.82
N GLN A 391 7.79 -1.08 -13.58
CA GLN A 391 7.76 0.22 -14.25
C GLN A 391 8.23 0.16 -15.71
N VAL A 392 9.16 -0.74 -16.03
CA VAL A 392 9.61 -1.03 -17.41
C VAL A 392 8.52 -1.79 -18.16
N LEU A 393 8.04 -2.89 -17.59
CA LEU A 393 7.00 -3.74 -18.19
C LEU A 393 5.61 -3.21 -17.84
N SER A 394 5.35 -1.93 -18.10
CA SER A 394 4.09 -1.26 -17.75
C SER A 394 3.35 -0.74 -18.98
N ALA A 395 2.02 -0.69 -18.88
CA ALA A 395 1.18 -0.09 -19.92
C ALA A 395 1.63 1.35 -20.29
N SER A 396 2.18 2.10 -19.31
CA SER A 396 2.67 3.45 -19.59
C SER A 396 3.87 3.48 -20.54
N VAL A 397 4.75 2.47 -20.47
CA VAL A 397 5.88 2.34 -21.40
C VAL A 397 5.39 1.92 -22.77
N ALA A 398 4.51 0.97 -22.85
CA ALA A 398 3.93 0.51 -24.08
C ALA A 398 3.16 1.62 -24.84
N ASP A 399 2.30 2.39 -24.13
CA ASP A 399 1.61 3.54 -24.70
C ASP A 399 2.59 4.61 -25.22
N ALA A 400 3.72 4.80 -24.50
CA ALA A 400 4.75 5.75 -24.94
C ALA A 400 5.46 5.28 -26.22
N LEU A 401 5.79 3.99 -26.33
CA LEU A 401 6.40 3.43 -27.54
C LEU A 401 5.46 3.58 -28.74
N LEU A 402 4.18 3.20 -28.59
CA LEU A 402 3.17 3.38 -29.65
C LEU A 402 2.97 4.84 -30.04
N TYR A 403 2.98 5.76 -29.08
CA TYR A 403 2.87 7.18 -29.34
C TYR A 403 4.06 7.66 -30.17
N LEU A 404 5.29 7.28 -29.80
CA LEU A 404 6.50 7.70 -30.51
C LEU A 404 6.58 7.11 -31.94
N GLU A 405 6.10 5.88 -32.15
CA GLU A 405 6.02 5.27 -33.45
C GLU A 405 4.90 5.85 -34.32
N LYS A 406 3.65 5.86 -33.82
CA LYS A 406 2.45 6.12 -34.66
C LYS A 406 2.06 7.59 -34.73
N ASP A 407 2.29 8.37 -33.67
CA ASP A 407 1.82 9.77 -33.61
C ASP A 407 2.98 10.74 -33.80
N ALA A 408 4.13 10.50 -33.16
CA ALA A 408 5.32 11.33 -33.37
C ALA A 408 6.13 10.89 -34.61
N ASN A 409 5.84 9.72 -35.16
CA ASN A 409 6.45 9.13 -36.36
C ASN A 409 8.00 9.14 -36.33
N LEU A 410 8.57 8.75 -35.19
CA LEU A 410 10.02 8.69 -34.99
C LEU A 410 10.60 7.40 -35.56
N PRO A 411 11.65 7.49 -36.45
CA PRO A 411 12.22 6.33 -37.12
C PRO A 411 12.77 5.25 -36.16
N GLU A 412 13.31 5.66 -35.01
CA GLU A 412 13.95 4.76 -34.03
C GLU A 412 12.96 3.82 -33.35
N PHE A 413 11.64 4.10 -33.45
CA PHE A 413 10.59 3.30 -32.81
C PHE A 413 9.78 2.45 -33.81
N ARG A 414 10.13 2.49 -35.11
CA ARG A 414 9.44 1.70 -36.14
C ARG A 414 9.51 0.21 -35.85
N GLY A 415 8.37 -0.48 -35.92
CA GLY A 415 8.26 -1.91 -35.70
C GLY A 415 8.26 -2.31 -34.22
N CYS A 416 7.94 -1.37 -33.30
CA CYS A 416 7.91 -1.65 -31.87
C CYS A 416 6.67 -2.44 -31.43
N GLU A 417 5.70 -2.71 -32.33
CA GLU A 417 4.41 -3.34 -31.97
C GLU A 417 4.57 -4.65 -31.21
N ALA A 418 5.49 -5.53 -31.64
CA ALA A 418 5.72 -6.79 -30.92
C ALA A 418 6.24 -6.58 -29.48
N THR A 419 7.10 -5.57 -29.30
CA THR A 419 7.60 -5.17 -27.97
C THR A 419 6.48 -4.56 -27.13
N VAL A 420 5.64 -3.76 -27.74
CA VAL A 420 4.45 -3.19 -27.10
C VAL A 420 3.49 -4.29 -26.66
N GLU A 421 3.22 -5.27 -27.53
CA GLU A 421 2.36 -6.39 -27.21
C GLU A 421 2.90 -7.23 -26.06
N PHE A 422 4.21 -7.49 -26.04
CA PHE A 422 4.88 -8.16 -24.93
C PHE A 422 4.74 -7.39 -23.61
N ILE A 423 4.88 -6.05 -23.61
CA ILE A 423 4.82 -5.22 -22.41
C ILE A 423 3.38 -5.00 -21.96
N GLN A 424 2.51 -4.54 -22.85
CA GLN A 424 1.16 -4.02 -22.53
C GLN A 424 0.08 -5.07 -22.60
N CYS A 425 0.07 -5.69 -23.77
CA CYS A 425 -1.18 -6.24 -24.18
C CYS A 425 -1.52 -7.41 -23.37
N LEU A 426 -0.59 -8.15 -23.13
CA LEU A 426 -1.16 -9.41 -22.96
C LEU A 426 -0.55 -10.13 -21.82
N CYS A 427 0.74 -9.97 -21.58
CA CYS A 427 1.25 -10.93 -20.63
C CYS A 427 1.66 -10.30 -19.32
N PHE A 428 2.59 -9.39 -19.35
CA PHE A 428 3.29 -9.14 -18.09
C PHE A 428 2.71 -8.01 -17.24
N ASN A 429 2.22 -6.91 -17.83
CA ASN A 429 1.50 -5.91 -17.06
C ASN A 429 0.15 -6.43 -16.56
N ASN A 430 -0.66 -6.98 -17.47
CA ASN A 430 -2.00 -7.45 -17.14
C ASN A 430 -1.96 -8.71 -16.28
N LEU A 431 -1.04 -9.62 -16.58
CA LEU A 431 -0.85 -10.84 -15.79
C LEU A 431 -0.38 -10.51 -14.37
N PHE A 432 0.56 -9.57 -14.23
CA PHE A 432 0.97 -9.09 -12.92
C PHE A 432 -0.17 -8.39 -12.17
N ASP A 433 -0.99 -7.60 -12.86
CA ASP A 433 -2.16 -6.94 -12.26
C ASP A 433 -3.17 -7.97 -11.70
N VAL A 434 -3.45 -9.05 -12.44
CA VAL A 434 -4.32 -10.15 -11.95
C VAL A 434 -3.67 -10.89 -10.78
N MET A 435 -2.37 -11.22 -10.87
CA MET A 435 -1.65 -11.96 -9.82
C MET A 435 -1.38 -11.13 -8.57
N ASN A 436 -1.59 -9.82 -8.63
CA ASN A 436 -1.34 -8.88 -7.53
C ASN A 436 -2.58 -8.05 -7.17
N SER A 437 -3.77 -8.59 -7.42
CA SER A 437 -5.03 -7.95 -7.09
C SER A 437 -5.20 -7.83 -5.58
N HIS A 438 -5.35 -6.59 -5.07
CA HIS A 438 -5.41 -6.28 -3.63
C HIS A 438 -6.52 -5.29 -3.27
N ASN A 439 -7.13 -4.62 -4.24
CA ASN A 439 -8.13 -3.58 -4.00
C ASN A 439 -9.52 -4.06 -4.44
N LEU A 440 -10.44 -4.15 -3.48
CA LEU A 440 -11.83 -4.57 -3.71
C LEU A 440 -12.60 -3.63 -4.66
N LEU A 441 -12.21 -2.35 -4.73
CA LEU A 441 -12.87 -1.34 -5.57
C LEU A 441 -12.21 -1.20 -6.96
N ALA A 442 -11.14 -1.94 -7.22
CA ALA A 442 -10.49 -1.91 -8.53
C ALA A 442 -11.38 -2.58 -9.59
N LYS A 443 -11.26 -2.10 -10.83
CA LYS A 443 -12.03 -2.62 -11.98
C LYS A 443 -11.10 -3.34 -12.98
N GLY A 444 -11.70 -4.17 -13.83
CA GLY A 444 -10.98 -4.92 -14.85
C GLY A 444 -10.02 -5.93 -14.23
N LEU A 445 -8.86 -6.13 -14.84
CA LEU A 445 -7.86 -7.13 -14.44
C LEU A 445 -7.17 -6.81 -13.08
N LYS A 446 -7.30 -5.61 -12.56
CA LYS A 446 -6.81 -5.22 -11.22
C LYS A 446 -7.82 -5.52 -10.11
N GLY A 447 -9.05 -5.80 -10.48
CA GLY A 447 -10.13 -6.09 -9.54
C GLY A 447 -9.97 -7.47 -8.89
N PRO A 448 -10.72 -7.73 -7.81
CA PRO A 448 -10.79 -9.06 -7.23
C PRO A 448 -11.40 -10.04 -8.25
N MET A 449 -10.90 -11.25 -8.26
CA MET A 449 -11.49 -12.31 -9.12
C MET A 449 -12.80 -12.79 -8.50
N GLN A 450 -13.88 -12.70 -9.26
CA GLN A 450 -15.24 -13.00 -8.80
C GLN A 450 -16.12 -13.43 -9.98
N SER A 451 -17.31 -13.97 -9.71
CA SER A 451 -18.21 -14.50 -10.76
C SER A 451 -18.53 -13.51 -11.89
N THR A 452 -18.52 -12.19 -11.60
CA THR A 452 -18.84 -11.14 -12.59
C THR A 452 -17.74 -10.84 -13.59
N ASN A 453 -16.48 -11.19 -13.30
CA ASN A 453 -15.33 -10.89 -14.17
C ASN A 453 -14.46 -12.11 -14.50
N VAL A 454 -14.74 -13.26 -13.93
CA VAL A 454 -13.92 -14.47 -14.09
C VAL A 454 -13.79 -14.90 -15.55
N GLU A 455 -14.87 -14.82 -16.33
CA GLU A 455 -14.84 -15.21 -17.74
C GLU A 455 -13.84 -14.38 -18.55
N GLN A 456 -13.79 -13.07 -18.29
CA GLN A 456 -12.80 -12.18 -18.90
C GLN A 456 -11.37 -12.55 -18.49
N ILE A 457 -11.16 -12.87 -17.20
CA ILE A 457 -9.85 -13.25 -16.67
C ILE A 457 -9.43 -14.61 -17.26
N LEU A 458 -10.32 -15.60 -17.37
CA LEU A 458 -10.01 -16.90 -17.92
C LEU A 458 -9.69 -16.83 -19.42
N LYS A 459 -10.41 -16.01 -20.20
CA LYS A 459 -10.09 -15.75 -21.62
C LYS A 459 -8.69 -15.11 -21.74
N PHE A 460 -8.38 -14.15 -20.86
CA PHE A 460 -7.06 -13.55 -20.81
C PHE A 460 -5.98 -14.57 -20.42
N PHE A 461 -6.21 -15.43 -19.44
CA PHE A 461 -5.27 -16.49 -19.05
C PHE A 461 -5.00 -17.47 -20.20
N ALA A 462 -6.04 -17.92 -20.90
CA ALA A 462 -5.89 -18.80 -22.05
C ALA A 462 -4.99 -18.17 -23.14
N TYR A 463 -5.20 -16.89 -23.43
CA TYR A 463 -4.35 -16.14 -24.35
C TYR A 463 -2.89 -16.05 -23.84
N ALA A 464 -2.70 -15.68 -22.58
CA ALA A 464 -1.37 -15.52 -21.97
C ALA A 464 -0.59 -16.85 -21.96
N GLU A 465 -1.26 -17.97 -21.68
CA GLU A 465 -0.65 -19.30 -21.75
C GLU A 465 -0.11 -19.63 -23.16
N VAL A 466 -0.93 -19.42 -24.18
CA VAL A 466 -0.53 -19.66 -25.58
C VAL A 466 0.63 -18.74 -25.97
N TYR A 467 0.54 -17.47 -25.62
CA TYR A 467 1.59 -16.48 -25.92
C TYR A 467 2.92 -16.85 -25.27
N ILE A 468 2.94 -17.14 -23.96
CA ILE A 468 4.15 -17.48 -23.22
C ILE A 468 4.78 -18.78 -23.76
N LYS A 469 3.98 -19.80 -24.06
CA LYS A 469 4.44 -21.09 -24.57
C LYS A 469 5.13 -20.99 -25.94
N ASN A 470 4.78 -20.00 -26.74
CA ASN A 470 5.30 -19.81 -28.09
C ASN A 470 6.48 -18.81 -28.18
N LEU A 471 6.90 -18.19 -27.06
CA LEU A 471 8.06 -17.30 -27.05
C LEU A 471 9.36 -18.07 -27.32
N ARG A 472 10.25 -17.50 -28.16
CA ARG A 472 11.54 -18.08 -28.57
C ARG A 472 12.70 -17.16 -28.25
N ILE A 473 13.89 -17.75 -28.02
CA ILE A 473 15.13 -17.01 -27.78
C ILE A 473 15.67 -16.37 -29.07
N SER A 474 15.50 -17.06 -30.22
CA SER A 474 15.87 -16.57 -31.55
C SER A 474 14.85 -17.06 -32.55
N SER A 475 14.82 -16.54 -33.79
CA SER A 475 13.85 -16.86 -34.81
C SER A 475 13.65 -18.36 -35.04
N ASN A 476 14.76 -19.12 -35.07
CA ASN A 476 14.79 -20.58 -35.24
C ASN A 476 15.29 -21.30 -33.98
N GLY A 477 15.35 -20.61 -32.84
CA GLY A 477 15.87 -21.15 -31.59
C GLY A 477 14.82 -21.89 -30.75
N PRO A 478 15.27 -22.46 -29.63
CA PRO A 478 14.39 -23.18 -28.72
C PRO A 478 13.35 -22.23 -28.10
N LEU A 479 12.27 -22.82 -27.60
CA LEU A 479 11.28 -22.10 -26.80
C LEU A 479 11.93 -21.55 -25.54
N ILE A 480 11.49 -20.37 -25.11
CA ILE A 480 11.99 -19.73 -23.86
C ILE A 480 11.76 -20.64 -22.65
N ILE A 481 10.62 -21.32 -22.59
CA ILE A 481 10.24 -22.24 -21.51
C ILE A 481 11.11 -23.51 -21.44
N GLU A 482 11.92 -23.80 -22.44
CA GLU A 482 12.88 -24.92 -22.49
C GLU A 482 14.32 -24.47 -22.22
N SER A 483 14.56 -23.19 -22.21
CA SER A 483 15.89 -22.59 -22.09
C SER A 483 16.32 -22.40 -20.63
N ASN A 484 17.60 -21.99 -20.44
CA ASN A 484 18.13 -21.59 -19.11
C ASN A 484 17.46 -20.31 -18.55
N ARG A 485 16.58 -19.64 -19.31
CA ARG A 485 15.83 -18.44 -18.88
C ARG A 485 14.35 -18.74 -18.61
N LYS A 486 13.98 -20.01 -18.52
CA LYS A 486 12.61 -20.50 -18.40
C LYS A 486 11.88 -20.09 -17.12
N THR A 487 12.59 -19.88 -16.01
CA THR A 487 12.00 -19.77 -14.66
C THR A 487 10.89 -18.71 -14.56
N GLY A 488 11.11 -17.48 -15.04
CA GLY A 488 10.11 -16.41 -14.95
C GLY A 488 8.85 -16.73 -15.76
N PHE A 489 8.99 -17.38 -16.90
CA PHE A 489 7.89 -17.74 -17.81
C PHE A 489 7.10 -18.94 -17.29
N LEU A 490 7.80 -20.00 -16.88
CA LEU A 490 7.18 -21.18 -16.24
C LEU A 490 6.51 -20.80 -14.93
N GLY A 491 7.09 -19.87 -14.16
CA GLY A 491 6.47 -19.38 -12.94
C GLY A 491 5.13 -18.72 -13.18
N PHE A 492 5.00 -17.91 -14.22
CA PHE A 492 3.70 -17.34 -14.59
C PHE A 492 2.71 -18.40 -15.08
N LEU A 493 3.15 -19.39 -15.86
CA LEU A 493 2.29 -20.51 -16.26
C LEU A 493 1.78 -21.31 -15.05
N THR A 494 2.66 -21.55 -14.08
CA THR A 494 2.30 -22.19 -12.80
C THR A 494 1.26 -21.36 -12.04
N CYS A 495 1.49 -20.06 -11.90
CA CYS A 495 0.54 -19.15 -11.22
C CYS A 495 -0.82 -19.12 -11.93
N ILE A 496 -0.86 -19.08 -13.26
CA ILE A 496 -2.11 -19.14 -14.03
C ILE A 496 -2.87 -20.43 -13.70
N ALA A 497 -2.22 -21.58 -13.79
CA ALA A 497 -2.83 -22.88 -13.52
C ALA A 497 -3.34 -22.97 -12.08
N SER A 498 -2.52 -22.55 -11.11
CA SER A 498 -2.87 -22.53 -9.68
C SER A 498 -4.06 -21.61 -9.39
N VAL A 499 -4.08 -20.39 -9.94
CA VAL A 499 -5.16 -19.42 -9.69
C VAL A 499 -6.47 -19.88 -10.33
N LYS A 500 -6.44 -20.53 -11.51
CA LYS A 500 -7.63 -21.16 -12.12
C LYS A 500 -8.24 -22.22 -11.18
N SER A 501 -7.42 -23.13 -10.68
CA SER A 501 -7.86 -24.19 -9.78
C SER A 501 -8.35 -23.64 -8.44
N LEU A 502 -7.62 -22.66 -7.87
CA LEU A 502 -8.02 -21.98 -6.64
C LEU A 502 -9.35 -21.23 -6.78
N TYR A 503 -9.63 -20.63 -7.93
CA TYR A 503 -10.93 -20.00 -8.16
C TYR A 503 -12.06 -21.02 -8.05
N THR A 504 -11.97 -22.12 -8.78
CA THR A 504 -12.97 -23.21 -8.72
C THR A 504 -13.12 -23.72 -7.29
N PHE A 505 -12.03 -23.98 -6.59
CA PHE A 505 -12.07 -24.49 -5.23
C PHE A 505 -12.66 -23.48 -4.23
N LEU A 506 -12.15 -22.24 -4.23
CA LEU A 506 -12.50 -21.25 -3.19
C LEU A 506 -13.84 -20.56 -3.45
N ILE A 507 -14.16 -20.24 -4.70
CA ILE A 507 -15.39 -19.50 -5.05
C ILE A 507 -16.56 -20.46 -5.29
N GLU A 508 -16.36 -21.50 -6.10
CA GLU A 508 -17.44 -22.39 -6.50
C GLU A 508 -17.75 -23.44 -5.42
N GLN A 509 -16.72 -24.03 -4.78
CA GLN A 509 -16.93 -25.09 -3.78
C GLN A 509 -17.01 -24.55 -2.36
N LYS A 510 -16.14 -23.60 -1.95
CA LYS A 510 -16.10 -23.02 -0.60
C LYS A 510 -16.94 -21.74 -0.46
N SER A 511 -17.61 -21.30 -1.55
CA SER A 511 -18.54 -20.14 -1.56
C SER A 511 -17.94 -18.82 -1.09
N LEU A 512 -16.64 -18.57 -1.31
CA LEU A 512 -16.06 -17.25 -1.13
C LEU A 512 -16.62 -16.28 -2.18
N LYS A 513 -16.86 -15.04 -1.80
CA LYS A 513 -17.46 -14.04 -2.70
C LYS A 513 -16.47 -13.50 -3.74
N PHE A 514 -15.19 -13.47 -3.42
CA PHE A 514 -14.12 -12.96 -4.27
C PHE A 514 -12.75 -13.52 -3.83
N LEU A 515 -11.80 -13.47 -4.75
CA LEU A 515 -10.41 -13.86 -4.52
C LEU A 515 -9.48 -12.65 -4.78
N LEU A 516 -8.67 -12.29 -3.79
CA LEU A 516 -7.58 -11.32 -3.89
C LEU A 516 -6.26 -12.08 -3.99
N THR A 517 -5.67 -12.12 -5.17
CA THR A 517 -4.46 -12.92 -5.44
C THR A 517 -3.23 -12.41 -4.68
N TYR A 518 -3.19 -11.11 -4.32
CA TYR A 518 -2.16 -10.56 -3.43
C TYR A 518 -2.04 -11.31 -2.10
N LYS A 519 -3.10 -12.00 -1.66
CA LYS A 519 -3.06 -12.83 -0.45
C LYS A 519 -2.03 -13.96 -0.51
N PHE A 520 -1.62 -14.34 -1.72
CA PHE A 520 -0.63 -15.39 -1.96
C PHE A 520 0.80 -14.84 -2.15
N SER A 521 1.01 -13.52 -2.15
CA SER A 521 2.30 -12.90 -2.42
C SER A 521 3.30 -13.05 -1.26
N GLN A 522 4.59 -13.19 -1.57
CA GLN A 522 5.70 -13.09 -0.61
C GLN A 522 5.86 -11.68 -0.02
N ASP A 523 5.26 -10.65 -0.59
CA ASP A 523 5.31 -9.29 -0.06
C ASP A 523 4.93 -9.22 1.43
N HIS A 524 4.07 -10.13 1.91
CA HIS A 524 3.70 -10.23 3.31
C HIS A 524 4.89 -10.58 4.22
N LEU A 525 5.76 -11.48 3.77
CA LEU A 525 6.96 -11.90 4.48
C LEU A 525 8.11 -10.90 4.29
N GLU A 526 8.23 -10.31 3.09
CA GLU A 526 9.18 -9.23 2.81
C GLU A 526 8.92 -7.98 3.70
N MET A 527 7.66 -7.63 3.94
CA MET A 527 7.30 -6.57 4.89
C MET A 527 7.72 -6.93 6.32
N PHE A 528 7.59 -8.20 6.71
CA PHE A 528 8.04 -8.68 8.01
C PHE A 528 9.57 -8.58 8.13
N PHE A 529 10.32 -8.99 7.14
CA PHE A 529 11.79 -8.84 7.08
C PHE A 529 12.21 -7.37 7.10
N SER A 530 11.49 -6.52 6.41
CA SER A 530 11.71 -5.07 6.45
C SER A 530 11.52 -4.50 7.87
N ALA A 531 10.50 -4.96 8.59
CA ALA A 531 10.29 -4.56 9.97
C ALA A 531 11.43 -5.03 10.90
N ILE A 532 11.97 -6.23 10.67
CA ILE A 532 13.15 -6.73 11.39
C ILE A 532 14.38 -5.84 11.12
N ARG A 533 14.66 -5.52 9.85
CA ARG A 533 15.80 -4.68 9.42
C ARG A 533 15.70 -3.24 9.95
N SER A 534 14.50 -2.68 10.04
CA SER A 534 14.29 -1.29 10.49
C SER A 534 14.44 -1.08 11.99
N ARG A 535 14.63 -2.14 12.77
CA ARG A 535 14.83 -2.06 14.20
C ARG A 535 16.15 -1.37 14.58
N ARG A 536 16.11 -0.35 15.46
CA ARG A 536 17.26 0.42 15.96
C ARG A 536 18.05 1.18 14.88
N GLY A 537 17.40 1.67 13.87
CA GLY A 537 18.00 2.14 12.63
C GLY A 537 17.96 1.03 11.58
N PHE A 538 18.35 1.34 10.35
CA PHE A 538 18.29 0.35 9.27
C PHE A 538 19.50 -0.58 9.32
N ASN A 539 19.29 -1.84 9.73
CA ASN A 539 20.33 -2.89 9.71
C ASN A 539 19.96 -3.96 8.68
N ASN A 540 20.64 -3.94 7.53
CA ASN A 540 20.38 -4.89 6.46
C ASN A 540 20.76 -6.34 6.80
N ASN A 541 21.66 -6.54 7.78
CA ASN A 541 22.23 -7.84 8.09
C ASN A 541 22.28 -8.06 9.62
N PRO A 542 21.13 -8.30 10.29
CA PRO A 542 21.08 -8.52 11.73
C PRO A 542 21.72 -9.86 12.12
N THR A 543 22.25 -9.98 13.33
CA THR A 543 22.69 -11.28 13.89
C THR A 543 21.49 -12.16 14.21
N ALA A 544 21.70 -13.47 14.38
CA ALA A 544 20.68 -14.43 14.81
C ALA A 544 19.95 -13.96 16.08
N LYS A 545 20.70 -13.48 17.08
CA LYS A 545 20.15 -12.91 18.33
C LYS A 545 19.29 -11.67 18.08
N GLN A 546 19.69 -10.80 17.15
CA GLN A 546 18.92 -9.62 16.79
C GLN A 546 17.64 -10.00 16.05
N PHE A 547 17.72 -11.00 15.16
CA PHE A 547 16.56 -11.55 14.44
C PHE A 547 15.54 -12.12 15.43
N SER A 548 15.94 -13.08 16.30
CA SER A 548 15.09 -13.69 17.32
C SER A 548 14.41 -12.65 18.21
N ALA A 549 15.19 -11.67 18.71
CA ALA A 549 14.64 -10.61 19.54
C ALA A 549 13.68 -9.66 18.78
N ALA A 550 13.80 -9.52 17.46
CA ALA A 550 12.86 -8.77 16.64
C ALA A 550 11.60 -9.59 16.35
N TYR A 551 11.76 -10.88 16.05
CA TYR A 551 10.70 -11.86 15.83
C TYR A 551 9.71 -11.90 16.98
N ILE A 552 10.19 -12.14 18.22
CA ILE A 552 9.37 -12.13 19.45
C ILE A 552 8.55 -10.83 19.56
N ARG A 553 9.20 -9.69 19.32
CA ARG A 553 8.55 -8.40 19.47
C ARG A 553 7.50 -8.14 18.40
N LEU A 554 7.70 -8.65 17.18
CA LEU A 554 6.72 -8.52 16.09
C LEU A 554 5.53 -9.44 16.33
N LEU A 555 5.72 -10.63 16.92
CA LEU A 555 4.61 -11.48 17.36
C LEU A 555 3.74 -10.82 18.43
N SER A 556 4.33 -9.95 19.27
CA SER A 556 3.60 -9.20 20.31
C SER A 556 2.86 -7.98 19.78
N ARG A 557 2.91 -7.70 18.45
CA ARG A 557 2.45 -6.45 17.84
C ARG A 557 1.30 -6.65 16.85
N HIS A 558 0.38 -5.66 16.80
CA HIS A 558 -0.79 -5.70 15.92
C HIS A 558 -0.54 -5.28 14.47
N GLN A 559 0.49 -4.46 14.18
CA GLN A 559 0.67 -3.86 12.84
C GLN A 559 2.13 -3.90 12.38
N ILE A 560 2.32 -4.31 11.13
CA ILE A 560 3.56 -4.09 10.38
C ILE A 560 3.27 -3.11 9.26
N THR A 561 4.06 -2.05 9.20
CA THR A 561 4.10 -1.14 8.06
C THR A 561 5.48 -1.20 7.43
N SER A 562 5.52 -1.17 6.10
CA SER A 562 6.78 -1.21 5.36
C SER A 562 7.55 0.10 5.50
N SER A 563 8.87 0.03 5.47
CA SER A 563 9.74 1.20 5.33
C SER A 563 9.87 1.61 3.85
N ILE A 564 10.29 2.86 3.60
CA ILE A 564 10.55 3.41 2.25
C ILE A 564 11.61 2.57 1.49
N ASN A 565 12.42 1.82 2.21
CA ASN A 565 13.52 1.01 1.66
C ASN A 565 13.16 -0.46 1.40
N THR A 566 11.90 -0.84 1.50
CA THR A 566 11.43 -2.20 1.16
C THR A 566 11.54 -2.48 -0.33
N ASN A 567 11.81 -3.73 -0.69
CA ASN A 567 11.80 -4.19 -2.07
C ASN A 567 10.37 -4.32 -2.63
N CYS A 568 9.36 -4.42 -1.76
CA CYS A 568 7.94 -4.50 -2.08
C CYS A 568 7.17 -3.21 -1.69
N LEU A 569 5.96 -3.05 -2.23
CA LEU A 569 5.03 -1.99 -1.85
C LEU A 569 3.97 -2.57 -0.91
N PRO A 570 3.64 -1.92 0.22
CA PRO A 570 2.52 -2.35 1.05
C PRO A 570 1.22 -2.10 0.30
N LEU A 571 0.63 -3.15 -0.25
CA LEU A 571 -0.56 -3.08 -1.09
C LEU A 571 -1.85 -3.24 -0.30
N ASP A 572 -1.80 -3.87 0.88
CA ASP A 572 -2.93 -3.97 1.79
C ASP A 572 -2.56 -3.64 3.25
N LYS A 573 -3.59 -3.57 4.12
CA LYS A 573 -3.46 -3.31 5.55
C LYS A 573 -3.65 -4.59 6.38
N THR A 574 -3.18 -5.72 5.89
CA THR A 574 -3.28 -7.01 6.62
C THR A 574 -2.43 -6.96 7.89
N ASN A 575 -3.06 -7.16 9.03
CA ASN A 575 -2.41 -7.07 10.34
C ASN A 575 -1.80 -8.42 10.76
N ILE A 576 -0.72 -8.39 11.57
CA ILE A 576 -0.26 -9.58 12.27
C ILE A 576 -1.31 -9.97 13.32
N LEU A 577 -1.65 -11.25 13.33
CA LEU A 577 -2.50 -11.82 14.38
C LEU A 577 -1.78 -11.69 15.72
N ASN A 578 -2.47 -11.17 16.72
CA ASN A 578 -1.92 -11.04 18.06
C ASN A 578 -1.84 -12.39 18.76
N VAL A 579 -0.71 -12.64 19.39
CA VAL A 579 -0.46 -13.79 20.24
C VAL A 579 -0.95 -13.54 21.68
N THR A 580 -1.18 -12.27 22.05
CA THR A 580 -1.74 -11.88 23.35
C THR A 580 -3.15 -11.34 23.16
N SER A 581 -4.13 -12.10 23.67
CA SER A 581 -5.59 -11.89 23.70
C SER A 581 -6.15 -10.50 23.34
N ALA A 582 -7.03 -10.57 22.37
CA ALA A 582 -8.24 -9.85 22.03
C ALA A 582 -8.53 -8.43 22.51
N ILE A 583 -8.86 -7.53 21.58
CA ILE A 583 -10.15 -6.83 21.43
C ILE A 583 -10.12 -6.04 20.12
N ASN A 584 -11.21 -6.17 19.34
CA ASN A 584 -11.47 -5.45 18.08
C ASN A 584 -11.90 -4.01 18.33
N HIS A 585 -11.48 -3.07 17.48
CA HIS A 585 -12.33 -1.93 17.11
C HIS A 585 -11.94 -1.29 15.77
N TYR A 586 -12.97 -0.91 15.01
CA TYR A 586 -12.99 -0.21 13.71
C TYR A 586 -12.50 1.23 13.78
N ILE A 587 -11.90 1.75 12.71
CA ILE A 587 -11.65 3.19 12.55
C ILE A 587 -11.92 3.67 11.11
N LEU A 588 -12.75 4.71 11.05
CA LEU A 588 -13.07 5.55 9.90
C LEU A 588 -12.03 6.69 9.73
N GLY A 589 -11.73 7.05 8.49
CA GLY A 589 -10.78 8.11 8.16
C GLY A 589 -11.39 9.50 8.07
N ILE A 590 -10.57 10.54 8.25
CA ILE A 590 -10.89 11.95 8.04
C ILE A 590 -9.73 12.70 7.37
N ASN A 591 -10.10 13.61 6.47
CA ASN A 591 -9.27 14.46 5.61
C ASN A 591 -8.48 15.55 6.34
N LYS A 592 -7.31 15.91 5.79
CA LYS A 592 -6.50 17.08 6.20
C LYS A 592 -6.53 18.20 5.18
N PHE A 593 -6.86 19.41 5.64
CA PHE A 593 -6.66 20.69 4.96
C PHE A 593 -5.30 21.28 5.34
N LEU A 594 -4.61 21.88 4.39
CA LEU A 594 -3.37 22.65 4.57
C LEU A 594 -3.59 24.13 4.22
N HIS A 595 -3.30 25.01 5.17
CA HIS A 595 -3.20 26.46 4.95
C HIS A 595 -1.76 26.84 4.59
N PHE A 596 -1.59 27.71 3.61
CA PHE A 596 -0.31 28.34 3.25
C PHE A 596 -0.33 29.84 3.57
N ASN A 597 0.70 30.28 4.25
CA ASN A 597 1.00 31.70 4.44
C ASN A 597 1.92 32.20 3.32
N ILE A 598 1.56 33.34 2.74
CA ILE A 598 2.31 34.04 1.69
C ILE A 598 3.11 35.15 2.35
N VAL A 599 4.40 35.16 2.13
CA VAL A 599 5.30 36.28 2.48
C VAL A 599 5.54 37.08 1.21
N ASN A 600 5.25 38.38 1.27
CA ASN A 600 5.55 39.34 0.21
C ASN A 600 6.98 39.85 0.40
N GLU A 601 7.81 39.72 -0.61
CA GLU A 601 9.04 40.53 -0.74
C GLU A 601 9.13 41.08 -2.17
N GLU A 602 9.29 42.39 -2.21
CA GLU A 602 9.53 43.19 -3.42
C GLU A 602 11.03 43.22 -3.76
N ASN A 603 11.30 43.41 -5.09
CA ASN A 603 12.53 43.80 -5.75
C ASN A 603 13.38 42.72 -6.43
N ALA A 604 13.17 42.58 -7.72
CA ALA A 604 14.21 42.43 -8.72
C ALA A 604 13.65 42.91 -10.09
N GLU A 605 14.09 44.06 -10.57
CA GLU A 605 13.86 44.49 -11.95
C GLU A 605 14.80 43.70 -12.86
N GLU A 606 14.32 42.60 -13.44
CA GLU A 606 14.92 41.96 -14.61
C GLU A 606 14.01 42.21 -15.81
N SER A 607 14.63 42.57 -16.96
CA SER A 607 13.94 42.81 -18.23
C SER A 607 13.15 41.59 -18.68
N PRO A 608 12.01 41.74 -19.38
CA PRO A 608 11.23 40.61 -19.90
C PRO A 608 12.09 39.76 -20.83
N ILE A 609 12.08 38.46 -20.63
CA ILE A 609 12.75 37.50 -21.52
C ILE A 609 11.92 37.43 -22.81
N ASP A 610 12.58 37.63 -23.95
CA ASP A 610 11.95 37.51 -25.26
C ASP A 610 11.72 36.06 -25.64
N LEU A 611 10.49 35.55 -25.41
CA LEU A 611 10.06 34.20 -25.76
C LEU A 611 9.98 33.98 -27.29
N SER A 612 10.08 35.01 -28.11
CA SER A 612 10.03 34.89 -29.57
C SER A 612 11.26 34.21 -30.16
N GLN A 613 12.40 34.27 -29.43
CA GLN A 613 13.64 33.63 -29.84
C GLN A 613 13.60 32.09 -29.71
N PHE A 614 12.64 31.53 -28.96
CA PHE A 614 12.48 30.10 -28.87
C PHE A 614 11.60 29.53 -29.98
N ARG A 615 12.17 28.59 -30.74
CA ARG A 615 11.46 27.80 -31.76
C ARG A 615 10.17 27.22 -31.17
N LYS A 616 9.15 27.00 -32.00
CA LYS A 616 7.94 26.25 -31.61
C LYS A 616 8.34 24.97 -30.89
N LEU A 617 7.70 24.70 -29.77
CA LEU A 617 7.86 23.40 -29.10
C LEU A 617 7.56 22.28 -30.09
N ASN A 618 8.34 21.21 -30.10
CA ASN A 618 8.04 20.09 -30.99
C ASN A 618 6.75 19.38 -30.54
N ILE A 619 6.18 18.58 -31.42
CA ILE A 619 4.90 17.84 -31.15
C ILE A 619 4.97 17.04 -29.91
N TYR A 620 6.10 16.38 -29.63
CA TYR A 620 6.30 15.56 -28.43
C TYR A 620 6.18 16.40 -27.16
N ILE A 621 6.88 17.54 -27.08
CA ILE A 621 6.85 18.43 -25.91
C ILE A 621 5.44 18.97 -25.70
N GLU A 622 4.76 19.40 -26.78
CA GLU A 622 3.39 19.91 -26.69
C GLU A 622 2.41 18.88 -26.16
N ASP A 623 2.51 17.64 -26.60
CA ASP A 623 1.67 16.55 -26.16
C ASP A 623 1.94 16.15 -24.69
N VAL A 624 3.21 16.14 -24.26
CA VAL A 624 3.60 15.89 -22.88
C VAL A 624 3.15 17.03 -21.97
N VAL A 625 3.31 18.28 -22.37
CA VAL A 625 2.83 19.46 -21.62
C VAL A 625 1.32 19.41 -21.45
N THR A 626 0.58 19.03 -22.51
CA THR A 626 -0.89 18.86 -22.42
C THR A 626 -1.27 17.74 -21.44
N TYR A 627 -0.52 16.64 -21.42
CA TYR A 627 -0.72 15.58 -20.45
C TYR A 627 -0.45 16.05 -19.00
N ILE A 628 0.64 16.80 -18.78
CA ILE A 628 0.99 17.39 -17.46
C ILE A 628 -0.09 18.40 -17.04
N ALA A 629 -0.60 19.21 -17.95
CA ALA A 629 -1.68 20.16 -17.68
C ALA A 629 -2.93 19.47 -17.10
N GLY A 630 -3.29 18.28 -17.59
CA GLY A 630 -4.37 17.46 -17.00
C GLY A 630 -4.11 17.06 -15.56
N PHE A 631 -2.85 16.77 -15.21
CA PHE A 631 -2.45 16.49 -13.82
C PHE A 631 -2.51 17.76 -12.94
N VAL A 632 -2.07 18.89 -13.45
CA VAL A 632 -2.17 20.20 -12.77
C VAL A 632 -3.63 20.52 -12.44
N VAL A 633 -4.53 20.39 -13.42
CA VAL A 633 -5.98 20.55 -13.20
C VAL A 633 -6.48 19.63 -12.09
N ARG A 634 -6.11 18.36 -12.14
CA ARG A 634 -6.51 17.39 -11.10
C ARG A 634 -6.06 17.77 -9.69
N LYS A 635 -4.88 18.39 -9.57
CA LYS A 635 -4.36 18.87 -8.28
C LYS A 635 -5.14 20.07 -7.79
N ILE A 636 -5.34 21.06 -8.64
CA ILE A 636 -6.03 22.32 -8.29
C ILE A 636 -7.50 22.06 -7.92
N LYS A 637 -8.22 21.24 -8.69
CA LYS A 637 -9.64 20.89 -8.41
C LYS A 637 -9.87 20.31 -7.01
N LYS A 638 -8.85 19.73 -6.37
CA LYS A 638 -8.98 19.20 -5.00
C LYS A 638 -9.09 20.26 -3.91
N SER A 639 -8.56 21.45 -4.16
CA SER A 639 -8.52 22.57 -3.23
C SER A 639 -9.41 23.75 -3.65
N LEU A 640 -10.01 23.68 -4.84
CA LEU A 640 -10.78 24.76 -5.43
C LEU A 640 -12.25 24.68 -4.99
N SER A 641 -12.78 25.79 -4.46
CA SER A 641 -14.20 25.90 -4.05
C SER A 641 -15.05 26.68 -5.05
N CYS A 642 -14.44 27.53 -5.90
CA CYS A 642 -15.14 28.36 -6.86
C CYS A 642 -15.55 27.58 -8.12
N LYS A 643 -16.86 27.53 -8.41
CA LYS A 643 -17.42 26.82 -9.58
C LYS A 643 -17.00 27.42 -10.92
N MET A 644 -16.86 28.73 -11.02
CA MET A 644 -16.44 29.41 -12.25
C MET A 644 -14.96 29.08 -12.58
N CYS A 645 -14.10 29.14 -11.57
CA CYS A 645 -12.70 28.72 -11.72
C CYS A 645 -12.58 27.22 -12.04
N ASP A 646 -13.43 26.37 -11.44
CA ASP A 646 -13.47 24.92 -11.72
C ASP A 646 -13.89 24.62 -13.16
N PHE A 647 -14.88 25.37 -13.66
CA PHE A 647 -15.33 25.30 -15.06
C PHE A 647 -14.22 25.70 -16.03
N GLU A 648 -13.55 26.83 -15.78
CA GLU A 648 -12.49 27.35 -16.64
C GLU A 648 -11.28 26.39 -16.77
N LEU A 649 -10.98 25.62 -15.73
CA LEU A 649 -9.90 24.63 -15.77
C LEU A 649 -10.10 23.53 -16.83
N THR A 650 -11.34 23.32 -17.29
CA THR A 650 -11.67 22.30 -18.29
C THR A 650 -12.42 22.87 -19.50
N TYR A 651 -12.64 24.17 -19.54
CA TYR A 651 -13.28 24.86 -20.66
C TYR A 651 -12.42 24.77 -21.92
N ASP A 652 -13.05 24.58 -23.08
CA ASP A 652 -12.37 24.38 -24.37
C ASP A 652 -11.25 23.32 -24.27
N ALA A 653 -11.60 22.13 -23.74
CA ALA A 653 -10.65 21.09 -23.41
C ALA A 653 -9.79 20.66 -24.61
N LYS A 654 -8.49 20.75 -24.45
CA LYS A 654 -7.53 20.31 -25.45
C LYS A 654 -7.17 18.83 -25.28
N LEU A 655 -7.11 18.14 -26.39
CA LEU A 655 -6.70 16.74 -26.47
C LEU A 655 -5.34 16.65 -27.15
N SER A 656 -4.50 15.77 -26.66
CA SER A 656 -3.27 15.36 -27.30
C SER A 656 -3.29 13.86 -27.59
N ASN A 657 -2.54 13.41 -28.58
CA ASN A 657 -2.48 12.00 -28.92
C ASN A 657 -1.95 11.15 -27.74
N LEU A 658 -0.98 11.67 -27.02
CA LEU A 658 -0.46 11.04 -25.81
C LEU A 658 -1.54 10.90 -24.71
N LEU A 659 -2.34 11.96 -24.50
CA LEU A 659 -3.43 11.93 -23.52
C LEU A 659 -4.53 10.94 -23.94
N ILE A 660 -4.88 10.90 -25.21
CA ILE A 660 -5.87 9.95 -25.75
C ILE A 660 -5.41 8.50 -25.53
N ARG A 661 -4.17 8.16 -25.88
CA ARG A 661 -3.61 6.81 -25.74
C ARG A 661 -3.55 6.35 -24.27
N LYS A 662 -3.20 7.28 -23.37
CA LYS A 662 -3.07 6.97 -21.94
C LYS A 662 -4.38 7.01 -21.16
N ASN A 663 -5.47 7.51 -21.75
CA ASN A 663 -6.74 7.67 -21.05
C ASN A 663 -7.52 6.36 -20.97
N ARG A 664 -7.67 5.85 -19.75
CA ARG A 664 -8.50 4.68 -19.39
C ARG A 664 -9.70 5.10 -18.53
N GLY A 665 -10.25 6.31 -18.77
CA GLY A 665 -11.41 6.86 -18.06
C GLY A 665 -11.06 7.66 -16.79
N GLY A 666 -9.77 7.83 -16.45
CA GLY A 666 -9.34 8.52 -15.23
C GLY A 666 -8.56 9.82 -15.43
N LEU A 667 -8.20 10.17 -16.66
CA LEU A 667 -7.45 11.40 -16.96
C LEU A 667 -8.40 12.58 -17.15
N ILE A 668 -7.98 13.74 -16.65
CA ILE A 668 -8.70 14.99 -16.85
C ILE A 668 -8.22 15.64 -18.15
N LYS A 669 -9.16 16.10 -18.98
CA LYS A 669 -8.89 16.89 -20.18
C LYS A 669 -8.71 18.36 -19.74
N PRO A 670 -7.51 18.93 -19.89
CA PRO A 670 -7.24 20.30 -19.45
C PRO A 670 -7.86 21.32 -20.41
N GLY A 671 -8.34 22.43 -19.87
CA GLY A 671 -8.83 23.55 -20.66
C GLY A 671 -7.73 24.24 -21.46
N GLY A 672 -8.12 24.92 -22.56
CA GLY A 672 -7.19 25.62 -23.44
C GLY A 672 -6.31 26.65 -22.73
N GLY A 673 -6.88 27.39 -21.78
CA GLY A 673 -6.14 28.35 -20.95
C GLY A 673 -5.06 27.71 -20.08
N VAL A 674 -5.35 26.53 -19.48
CA VAL A 674 -4.37 25.79 -18.66
C VAL A 674 -3.23 25.26 -19.53
N VAL A 675 -3.55 24.68 -20.69
CA VAL A 675 -2.53 24.19 -21.64
C VAL A 675 -1.62 25.33 -22.08
N HIS A 676 -2.21 26.51 -22.38
CA HIS A 676 -1.43 27.70 -22.74
C HIS A 676 -0.45 28.10 -21.64
N LEU A 677 -0.92 28.20 -20.39
CA LEU A 677 -0.06 28.52 -19.25
C LEU A 677 1.07 27.49 -19.03
N CYS A 678 0.76 26.19 -19.13
CA CYS A 678 1.78 25.16 -19.03
C CYS A 678 2.81 25.22 -20.15
N ARG A 679 2.42 25.62 -21.39
CA ARG A 679 3.36 25.87 -22.49
C ARG A 679 4.27 27.06 -22.21
N VAL A 680 3.73 28.17 -21.69
CA VAL A 680 4.52 29.33 -21.27
C VAL A 680 5.50 28.94 -20.16
N ALA A 681 5.04 28.19 -19.15
CA ALA A 681 5.88 27.72 -18.10
C ALA A 681 7.03 26.82 -18.59
N GLU A 682 6.75 25.87 -19.50
CA GLU A 682 7.78 25.02 -20.11
C GLU A 682 8.80 25.81 -20.89
N LYS A 683 8.38 26.79 -21.73
CA LYS A 683 9.29 27.65 -22.44
C LYS A 683 10.18 28.44 -21.50
N THR A 684 9.59 29.06 -20.45
CA THR A 684 10.34 29.79 -19.43
C THR A 684 11.38 28.92 -18.77
N PHE A 685 11.00 27.69 -18.35
CA PHE A 685 11.92 26.75 -17.73
C PHE A 685 13.11 26.40 -18.61
N ARG A 686 12.87 26.12 -19.91
CA ARG A 686 13.93 25.78 -20.88
C ARG A 686 14.90 26.91 -21.13
N ILE A 687 14.42 28.16 -21.15
CA ILE A 687 15.30 29.35 -21.26
C ILE A 687 16.24 29.42 -20.05
N PHE A 688 15.68 29.32 -18.83
CA PHE A 688 16.49 29.36 -17.62
C PHE A 688 17.48 28.19 -17.53
N GLN A 689 17.09 27.02 -18.05
CA GLN A 689 17.96 25.84 -18.11
C GLN A 689 19.11 26.05 -19.10
N SER A 690 18.85 26.63 -20.29
CA SER A 690 19.88 26.88 -21.29
C SER A 690 20.89 27.97 -20.88
N GLU A 691 20.46 28.91 -20.02
CA GLU A 691 21.30 30.00 -19.49
C GLU A 691 21.99 29.64 -18.15
N ASP A 692 21.89 28.37 -17.67
CA ASP A 692 22.41 27.89 -16.39
C ASP A 692 21.98 28.71 -15.17
N LYS A 693 20.82 29.36 -15.24
CA LYS A 693 20.27 30.23 -14.19
C LYS A 693 19.48 29.51 -13.11
N LEU A 694 19.40 28.15 -13.14
CA LEU A 694 18.58 27.33 -12.21
C LEU A 694 19.20 27.13 -10.80
N ARG A 695 20.33 27.76 -10.49
CA ARG A 695 21.07 27.51 -9.23
C ARG A 695 20.67 28.40 -8.06
N ASN A 696 19.71 29.31 -8.21
CA ASN A 696 19.30 30.27 -7.17
C ASN A 696 18.27 29.67 -6.21
N GLY A 697 18.39 29.99 -4.91
CA GLY A 697 17.49 29.47 -3.87
C GLY A 697 16.00 29.85 -4.02
N HIS A 698 15.67 30.89 -4.80
CA HIS A 698 14.31 31.39 -5.04
C HIS A 698 13.82 31.12 -6.48
N ILE A 699 14.40 30.13 -7.17
CA ILE A 699 14.15 29.84 -8.58
C ILE A 699 12.66 29.70 -8.94
N MET A 700 11.85 29.12 -8.07
CA MET A 700 10.41 28.93 -8.30
C MET A 700 9.68 30.29 -8.49
N GLN A 701 9.96 31.25 -7.65
CA GLN A 701 9.34 32.60 -7.70
C GLN A 701 9.79 33.34 -8.95
N ILE A 702 11.07 33.24 -9.30
CA ILE A 702 11.64 33.86 -10.52
C ILE A 702 10.95 33.28 -11.77
N LEU A 703 10.86 31.97 -11.90
CA LEU A 703 10.20 31.31 -13.02
C LEU A 703 8.71 31.71 -13.13
N ILE A 704 7.98 31.76 -12.01
CA ILE A 704 6.58 32.21 -12.00
C ILE A 704 6.48 33.68 -12.49
N THR A 705 7.35 34.55 -11.99
CA THR A 705 7.34 35.98 -12.37
C THR A 705 7.60 36.15 -13.86
N HIS A 706 8.58 35.47 -14.44
CA HIS A 706 8.88 35.52 -15.87
C HIS A 706 7.76 34.90 -16.71
N ALA A 707 7.18 33.79 -16.30
CA ALA A 707 6.03 33.19 -16.95
C ALA A 707 4.83 34.16 -16.97
N LEU A 708 4.58 34.88 -15.87
CA LEU A 708 3.50 35.87 -15.75
C LEU A 708 3.73 37.07 -16.70
N LYS A 709 4.97 37.58 -16.83
CA LYS A 709 5.32 38.66 -17.75
C LYS A 709 5.13 38.27 -19.24
N SER A 710 5.21 36.99 -19.54
CA SER A 710 5.16 36.44 -20.90
C SER A 710 3.78 35.93 -21.33
N MET A 711 2.77 36.12 -20.50
CA MET A 711 1.40 35.62 -20.75
C MET A 711 0.60 36.52 -21.68
N SER A 712 -0.36 35.90 -22.42
CA SER A 712 -1.39 36.61 -23.13
C SER A 712 -2.50 37.12 -22.21
N SER A 713 -2.97 38.33 -22.41
CA SER A 713 -4.12 38.92 -21.70
C SER A 713 -5.43 38.09 -21.88
N SER A 714 -5.52 37.30 -22.96
CA SER A 714 -6.67 36.46 -23.28
C SER A 714 -6.74 35.15 -22.47
N THR A 715 -5.72 34.83 -21.65
CA THR A 715 -5.71 33.62 -20.83
C THR A 715 -6.80 33.72 -19.78
N PHE A 716 -7.66 32.72 -19.69
CA PHE A 716 -8.84 32.67 -18.81
C PHE A 716 -9.77 33.87 -19.01
N TYR A 717 -10.15 34.13 -20.26
CA TYR A 717 -10.97 35.26 -20.63
C TYR A 717 -12.29 35.35 -19.86
N ILE A 718 -12.96 34.21 -19.60
CA ILE A 718 -14.23 34.14 -18.86
C ILE A 718 -14.09 34.65 -17.42
N LEU A 719 -12.88 34.67 -16.87
CA LEU A 719 -12.63 35.15 -15.51
C LEU A 719 -12.26 36.64 -15.43
N ASN A 720 -12.30 37.39 -16.54
CA ASN A 720 -11.93 38.82 -16.52
C ASN A 720 -12.78 39.62 -15.54
N ASP A 721 -14.08 39.34 -15.50
CA ASP A 721 -15.06 40.05 -14.66
C ASP A 721 -15.40 39.26 -13.36
N HIS A 722 -14.71 38.15 -13.12
CA HIS A 722 -14.96 37.33 -11.96
C HIS A 722 -14.20 37.84 -10.74
N ILE A 723 -14.79 38.85 -10.09
CA ILE A 723 -14.29 39.45 -8.85
C ILE A 723 -15.11 38.87 -7.71
N LEU A 724 -14.45 38.41 -6.64
CA LEU A 724 -15.13 37.99 -5.41
C LEU A 724 -15.83 39.15 -4.70
N ASN A 725 -16.95 38.82 -4.02
CA ASN A 725 -17.77 39.70 -3.20
C ASN A 725 -16.95 40.74 -2.44
N GLN A 726 -17.53 41.91 -2.32
CA GLN A 726 -17.08 43.23 -1.85
C GLN A 726 -16.08 43.34 -0.66
N GLU A 727 -15.68 42.25 -0.03
CA GLU A 727 -14.78 42.26 1.15
C GLU A 727 -13.36 41.67 0.89
N ALA A 728 -13.11 41.02 -0.22
CA ALA A 728 -11.80 40.46 -0.56
C ALA A 728 -11.34 40.94 -1.95
N ILE A 729 -10.31 41.77 -1.98
CA ILE A 729 -9.66 42.29 -3.19
C ILE A 729 -8.82 41.21 -3.87
N GLU A 730 -9.29 39.98 -3.95
CA GLU A 730 -8.52 38.89 -4.57
C GLU A 730 -9.10 38.59 -5.95
N ASN A 731 -8.29 38.90 -6.95
CA ASN A 731 -8.57 38.56 -8.36
C ASN A 731 -8.42 37.02 -8.55
N HIS A 732 -9.55 36.31 -8.65
CA HIS A 732 -9.57 34.87 -8.85
C HIS A 732 -8.81 34.42 -10.09
N LYS A 733 -8.81 35.23 -11.17
CA LYS A 733 -8.03 34.96 -12.38
C LYS A 733 -6.54 34.92 -12.07
N ALA A 734 -6.04 35.93 -11.33
CA ALA A 734 -4.61 36.00 -10.96
C ALA A 734 -4.19 34.84 -10.03
N LEU A 735 -5.05 34.49 -9.06
CA LEU A 735 -4.80 33.37 -8.17
C LEU A 735 -4.79 32.03 -8.92
N LEU A 736 -5.71 31.82 -9.85
CA LEU A 736 -5.79 30.60 -10.64
C LEU A 736 -4.55 30.44 -11.51
N ILE A 737 -4.10 31.51 -12.17
CA ILE A 737 -2.90 31.54 -13.00
C ILE A 737 -1.67 31.20 -12.15
N LYS A 738 -1.48 31.87 -11.00
CA LYS A 738 -0.37 31.57 -10.07
C LYS A 738 -0.41 30.11 -9.60
N SER A 739 -1.59 29.58 -9.29
CA SER A 739 -1.75 28.18 -8.88
C SER A 739 -1.38 27.19 -9.97
N VAL A 740 -1.76 27.46 -11.22
CA VAL A 740 -1.39 26.60 -12.37
C VAL A 740 0.12 26.62 -12.58
N LEU A 741 0.76 27.79 -12.59
CA LEU A 741 2.20 27.93 -12.76
C LEU A 741 2.97 27.26 -11.61
N PHE A 742 2.53 27.47 -10.38
CA PHE A 742 3.14 26.87 -9.20
C PHE A 742 3.08 25.33 -9.25
N GLU A 743 1.92 24.73 -9.54
CA GLU A 743 1.79 23.28 -9.63
C GLU A 743 2.53 22.70 -10.84
N TYR A 744 2.74 23.47 -11.90
CA TYR A 744 3.54 23.04 -13.04
C TYR A 744 5.03 22.98 -12.72
N PHE A 745 5.60 24.02 -12.12
CA PHE A 745 7.02 24.09 -11.77
C PHE A 745 7.42 23.20 -10.58
N LYS A 746 6.46 22.78 -9.75
CA LYS A 746 6.66 21.84 -8.63
C LYS A 746 6.93 20.41 -9.10
#